data_efb6c61bc0917f1f0dc121534e64934e
#
_entry.id   efb6c61bc0917f1f0dc121534e64934e
#
_cell.length_a   1.000
_cell.length_b   1.000
_cell.length_c   1.000
_cell.angle_alpha   90.00
_cell.angle_beta   90.00
_cell.angle_gamma   90.00
#
_symmetry.space_group_name_H-M   'P 1'
#
loop_
_entity.id
_entity.type
_entity.pdbx_description
1 polymer ?
#
loop_
_entity_poly.entity_id
_entity_poly.type
_entity_poly.pdbx_seq_one_letter_code
_entity_poly.pdbx_strand_id
1 'polypeptide(L)'
;AEDQGDGFRRPVRLVGPFPSGAPAIFIDQVAKLGQPCGIVSCVGDDDFGWVNLARLGDDGVDVRAVEISPSFPTGSAFVRYRDNGERDFVYNIKNSACGQVRWTEAVSELLEECGHLHVSGPSLFSARIIEMTTRAIEVVKGKGGTVSFDPNIRKEVVRDPEVRTALTAMLASCDTFLPSGDELTLLTTAGTPEEAISEILGLGVTAIVVKNGAEGATYYDASGPVSAPGYRVEEVDPTGAGDCFDATFVTCRLQGRSVQESLAYANASGARAVAIKGPMEGTSTLAELDDVRSPGEGGPKRRLTSLISRGRRGDGHKPASVTSVCSAHPTVVGAAMRQAAVDGTVVLIEATCNQVNHQGGYTGLTPAAFRDQVYGIADRAGLPRRQVVLGGDHLGPNPWRHLPAEAALAEAEAMVAAYVSAGYEKIHLDTSMGCQGEPVHLADEVTAERAARLAVVAQAAAGVTDTSLRYVIGTEVPVPGGSVEEIERLEVTRPEAVAATLEAHREAFAAAGAEAAFDAVIAVVAQPGVEFDDRNVVVYQPELAAELSRALTGMPGLVFEAHSTDYQPAGSLVRLVADGFAILKVGPGLTFALREALYALDEMATALTPDWSERSLVKVMEKEMLDHPGYWQPYYRGTPDQQRLLRHFSYSDRIRYYWAAPGPQEAVRDLLAHLSGTRIPAPLISQFLPTLYSRVTSGELDPTPQELVLAAVGDVLSVYADACRPGLPKKPAKSAGPTLEMP
;
A
#
# COMPACT_ATOMS: atom_id res chain seq x y z
N ALA A 1 22.68 -12.00 5.07
CA ALA A 1 23.86 -11.86 4.20
C ALA A 1 23.75 -12.87 3.08
N GLU A 2 23.98 -12.47 1.83
CA GLU A 2 24.09 -13.40 0.71
C GLU A 2 25.40 -14.19 0.87
N ASP A 3 25.36 -15.52 0.68
CA ASP A 3 26.47 -16.41 1.00
C ASP A 3 27.59 -16.33 -0.04
N GLN A 4 28.81 -16.18 0.44
CA GLN A 4 30.03 -16.39 -0.34
C GLN A 4 30.89 -17.53 0.25
N GLY A 5 30.28 -18.50 0.94
CA GLY A 5 30.91 -19.75 1.38
C GLY A 5 31.70 -19.71 2.70
N ASP A 6 32.15 -18.54 3.19
CA ASP A 6 33.09 -18.43 4.32
C ASP A 6 32.48 -17.97 5.66
N GLY A 7 31.16 -17.89 5.75
CA GLY A 7 30.45 -17.38 6.93
C GLY A 7 30.71 -15.91 7.19
N PHE A 8 30.54 -15.48 8.46
CA PHE A 8 30.85 -14.10 8.89
C PHE A 8 32.35 -13.83 9.11
N ARG A 9 33.24 -14.64 8.57
CA ARG A 9 34.69 -14.52 8.75
C ARG A 9 35.36 -13.50 7.83
N ARG A 10 34.60 -12.97 6.86
CA ARG A 10 35.02 -11.87 5.97
C ARG A 10 34.03 -10.71 6.05
N PRO A 11 34.38 -9.50 5.62
CA PRO A 11 33.43 -8.40 5.51
C PRO A 11 32.26 -8.79 4.61
N VAL A 12 31.02 -8.71 5.14
CA VAL A 12 29.78 -9.01 4.42
C VAL A 12 28.84 -7.82 4.51
N ARG A 13 28.01 -7.65 3.49
CA ARG A 13 26.93 -6.65 3.52
C ARG A 13 25.73 -7.24 4.24
N LEU A 14 25.29 -6.57 5.32
CA LEU A 14 24.08 -6.90 6.05
C LEU A 14 22.93 -6.04 5.57
N VAL A 15 21.71 -6.59 5.58
CA VAL A 15 20.47 -5.87 5.34
C VAL A 15 19.69 -5.83 6.65
N GLY A 16 19.21 -4.65 7.03
CA GLY A 16 18.51 -4.40 8.28
C GLY A 16 18.93 -3.05 8.89
N PRO A 17 18.64 -2.80 10.18
CA PRO A 17 18.06 -3.73 11.15
C PRO A 17 16.57 -4.04 10.86
N PHE A 18 16.16 -5.28 11.11
CA PHE A 18 14.76 -5.67 11.16
C PHE A 18 14.33 -5.85 12.62
N PRO A 19 13.17 -5.33 13.06
CA PRO A 19 12.59 -5.69 14.33
C PRO A 19 12.33 -7.20 14.36
N SER A 20 12.59 -7.85 15.52
CA SER A 20 12.55 -9.31 15.62
C SER A 20 12.43 -9.77 17.06
N GLY A 21 12.30 -11.07 17.24
CA GLY A 21 12.15 -11.79 18.49
C GLY A 21 10.81 -12.51 18.51
N ALA A 22 10.80 -13.83 18.79
CA ALA A 22 9.57 -14.63 18.74
C ALA A 22 8.39 -13.99 19.50
N PRO A 23 8.55 -13.52 20.76
CA PRO A 23 7.46 -12.81 21.44
C PRO A 23 7.04 -11.50 20.76
N ALA A 24 7.99 -10.76 20.17
CA ALA A 24 7.69 -9.51 19.48
C ALA A 24 6.95 -9.75 18.16
N ILE A 25 7.33 -10.76 17.39
CA ILE A 25 6.63 -11.17 16.16
C ILE A 25 5.20 -11.63 16.49
N PHE A 26 5.07 -12.48 17.51
CA PHE A 26 3.77 -12.96 17.97
C PHE A 26 2.84 -11.80 18.33
N ILE A 27 3.28 -10.88 19.20
CA ILE A 27 2.41 -9.82 19.71
C ILE A 27 2.09 -8.75 18.64
N ASP A 28 3.02 -8.49 17.72
CA ASP A 28 2.79 -7.60 16.57
C ASP A 28 1.68 -8.17 15.66
N GLN A 29 1.71 -9.50 15.42
CA GLN A 29 0.65 -10.18 14.68
C GLN A 29 -0.69 -10.10 15.41
N VAL A 30 -0.72 -10.26 16.73
CA VAL A 30 -1.95 -10.11 17.55
C VAL A 30 -2.54 -8.71 17.40
N ALA A 31 -1.70 -7.68 17.51
CA ALA A 31 -2.11 -6.28 17.35
C ALA A 31 -2.69 -6.00 15.96
N LYS A 32 -2.06 -6.50 14.89
CA LYS A 32 -2.55 -6.36 13.50
C LYS A 32 -3.89 -7.06 13.25
N LEU A 33 -4.25 -8.04 14.06
CA LEU A 33 -5.57 -8.67 14.04
C LEU A 33 -6.62 -7.89 14.85
N GLY A 34 -6.25 -6.73 15.41
CA GLY A 34 -7.14 -5.84 16.15
C GLY A 34 -7.47 -6.32 17.57
N GLN A 35 -6.67 -7.23 18.15
CA GLN A 35 -6.83 -7.68 19.53
C GLN A 35 -6.03 -6.79 20.48
N PRO A 36 -6.61 -6.20 21.53
CA PRO A 36 -5.86 -5.50 22.56
C PRO A 36 -4.79 -6.43 23.16
N CYS A 37 -3.55 -5.97 23.21
CA CYS A 37 -2.43 -6.81 23.63
C CYS A 37 -1.27 -5.98 24.17
N GLY A 38 -0.40 -6.63 24.94
CA GLY A 38 0.80 -6.01 25.50
C GLY A 38 1.92 -7.04 25.67
N ILE A 39 3.13 -6.56 25.87
CA ILE A 39 4.33 -7.39 25.99
C ILE A 39 5.11 -7.05 27.26
N VAL A 40 5.61 -8.08 27.93
CA VAL A 40 6.60 -7.97 29.02
C VAL A 40 7.97 -8.31 28.44
N SER A 41 8.88 -7.34 28.41
CA SER A 41 10.21 -7.51 27.82
C SER A 41 11.23 -6.53 28.42
N CYS A 42 12.48 -6.61 27.95
CA CYS A 42 13.52 -5.62 28.23
C CYS A 42 14.38 -5.44 26.97
N VAL A 43 14.62 -4.19 26.59
CA VAL A 43 15.52 -3.79 25.47
C VAL A 43 16.66 -2.94 26.00
N GLY A 44 17.73 -2.78 25.22
CA GLY A 44 18.79 -1.83 25.51
C GLY A 44 18.40 -0.40 25.16
N ASP A 45 19.08 0.56 25.75
CA ASP A 45 19.02 1.96 25.34
C ASP A 45 19.94 2.15 24.10
N ASP A 46 19.53 1.54 22.99
CA ASP A 46 20.26 1.54 21.71
C ASP A 46 19.28 1.54 20.53
N ASP A 47 19.79 1.80 19.33
CA ASP A 47 19.00 1.91 18.10
C ASP A 47 18.15 0.65 17.82
N PHE A 48 18.64 -0.54 18.19
CA PHE A 48 17.90 -1.80 17.99
C PHE A 48 16.73 -1.95 18.96
N GLY A 49 16.88 -1.45 20.20
CA GLY A 49 15.77 -1.36 21.15
C GLY A 49 14.68 -0.43 20.67
N TRP A 50 15.09 0.76 20.23
CA TRP A 50 14.15 1.76 19.73
C TRP A 50 13.42 1.32 18.45
N VAL A 51 14.06 0.61 17.52
CA VAL A 51 13.40 0.03 16.33
C VAL A 51 12.29 -0.95 16.71
N ASN A 52 12.54 -1.82 17.71
CA ASN A 52 11.51 -2.76 18.18
C ASN A 52 10.35 -2.03 18.88
N LEU A 53 10.65 -1.10 19.79
CA LEU A 53 9.63 -0.34 20.53
C LEU A 53 8.76 0.52 19.58
N ALA A 54 9.38 1.20 18.63
CA ALA A 54 8.66 2.00 17.66
C ALA A 54 7.71 1.13 16.83
N ARG A 55 8.18 -0.02 16.32
CA ARG A 55 7.36 -0.94 15.53
C ARG A 55 6.17 -1.46 16.33
N LEU A 56 6.39 -1.95 17.55
CA LEU A 56 5.33 -2.50 18.37
C LEU A 56 4.31 -1.41 18.78
N GLY A 57 4.79 -0.22 19.18
CA GLY A 57 3.92 0.90 19.53
C GLY A 57 3.11 1.42 18.34
N ASP A 58 3.72 1.51 17.15
CA ASP A 58 3.04 1.96 15.92
C ASP A 58 1.94 0.97 15.48
N ASP A 59 2.12 -0.33 15.73
CA ASP A 59 1.12 -1.37 15.43
C ASP A 59 0.10 -1.58 16.57
N GLY A 60 0.20 -0.82 17.67
CA GLY A 60 -0.81 -0.77 18.74
C GLY A 60 -0.59 -1.74 19.91
N VAL A 61 0.63 -2.28 20.06
CA VAL A 61 0.99 -3.09 21.23
C VAL A 61 1.23 -2.19 22.45
N ASP A 62 0.69 -2.55 23.59
CA ASP A 62 1.02 -1.90 24.87
C ASP A 62 2.44 -2.27 25.30
N VAL A 63 3.34 -1.30 25.24
CA VAL A 63 4.76 -1.46 25.56
C VAL A 63 5.13 -0.92 26.95
N ARG A 64 4.16 -0.50 27.79
CA ARG A 64 4.43 0.07 29.13
C ARG A 64 5.23 -0.87 30.05
N ALA A 65 5.14 -2.18 29.83
CA ALA A 65 5.88 -3.20 30.59
C ALA A 65 7.20 -3.63 29.92
N VAL A 66 7.70 -2.87 28.96
CA VAL A 66 9.04 -3.06 28.39
C VAL A 66 10.02 -2.13 29.08
N GLU A 67 10.99 -2.72 29.79
CA GLU A 67 12.06 -1.96 30.43
C GLU A 67 13.15 -1.58 29.41
N ILE A 68 13.73 -0.39 29.58
CA ILE A 68 14.89 0.06 28.79
C ILE A 68 16.13 -0.04 29.68
N SER A 69 17.06 -0.93 29.34
CA SER A 69 18.28 -1.17 30.12
C SER A 69 19.40 -0.23 29.70
N PRO A 70 19.96 0.59 30.59
CA PRO A 70 21.11 1.43 30.28
C PRO A 70 22.44 0.66 30.28
N SER A 71 22.44 -0.62 30.71
CA SER A 71 23.66 -1.39 30.94
C SER A 71 23.84 -2.61 30.04
N PHE A 72 22.77 -3.06 29.43
CA PHE A 72 22.79 -4.22 28.53
C PHE A 72 22.26 -3.86 27.16
N PRO A 73 22.95 -4.26 26.07
CA PRO A 73 22.49 -4.01 24.72
C PRO A 73 21.24 -4.83 24.40
N THR A 74 20.48 -4.39 23.41
CA THR A 74 19.38 -5.16 22.83
C THR A 74 19.89 -6.47 22.24
N GLY A 75 19.14 -7.54 22.41
CA GLY A 75 19.43 -8.84 21.79
C GLY A 75 19.43 -8.73 20.28
N SER A 76 20.43 -9.31 19.63
CA SER A 76 20.55 -9.29 18.18
C SER A 76 20.87 -10.66 17.61
N ALA A 77 20.39 -10.91 16.38
CA ALA A 77 20.67 -12.11 15.61
C ALA A 77 21.14 -11.71 14.20
N PHE A 78 22.22 -12.32 13.75
CA PHE A 78 22.71 -12.19 12.38
C PHE A 78 22.39 -13.48 11.63
N VAL A 79 21.65 -13.38 10.55
CA VAL A 79 21.20 -14.51 9.75
C VAL A 79 21.97 -14.56 8.43
N ARG A 80 22.46 -15.72 8.08
CA ARG A 80 23.05 -16.02 6.78
C ARG A 80 22.23 -17.11 6.10
N TYR A 81 21.81 -16.85 4.88
CA TYR A 81 21.15 -17.82 4.02
C TYR A 81 22.19 -18.53 3.17
N ARG A 82 22.14 -19.85 3.07
CA ARG A 82 22.97 -20.66 2.19
C ARG A 82 22.28 -20.88 0.86
N ASP A 83 23.03 -21.21 -0.19
CA ASP A 83 22.50 -21.50 -1.53
C ASP A 83 21.49 -22.67 -1.56
N ASN A 84 21.55 -23.56 -0.58
CA ASN A 84 20.63 -24.68 -0.41
C ASN A 84 19.37 -24.32 0.41
N GLY A 85 19.16 -23.05 0.76
CA GLY A 85 18.05 -22.58 1.57
C GLY A 85 18.23 -22.73 3.09
N GLU A 86 19.29 -23.40 3.57
CA GLU A 86 19.59 -23.48 5.00
C GLU A 86 20.06 -22.13 5.57
N ARG A 87 19.88 -21.97 6.88
CA ARG A 87 20.22 -20.73 7.59
C ARG A 87 21.17 -20.99 8.73
N ASP A 88 22.19 -20.14 8.82
CA ASP A 88 23.06 -20.05 9.98
C ASP A 88 22.74 -18.78 10.76
N PHE A 89 22.75 -18.90 12.08
CA PHE A 89 22.51 -17.79 12.98
C PHE A 89 23.73 -17.54 13.88
N VAL A 90 24.05 -16.26 14.07
CA VAL A 90 24.91 -15.82 15.16
C VAL A 90 24.05 -15.01 16.11
N TYR A 91 23.77 -15.58 17.28
CA TYR A 91 22.95 -14.95 18.31
C TYR A 91 23.80 -14.18 19.31
N ASN A 92 23.40 -12.96 19.63
CA ASN A 92 23.93 -12.17 20.74
C ASN A 92 22.78 -11.87 21.72
N ILE A 93 22.27 -12.92 22.39
CA ILE A 93 21.07 -12.87 23.24
C ILE A 93 21.42 -13.14 24.70
N LYS A 94 22.31 -14.09 24.98
CA LYS A 94 22.58 -14.60 26.32
C LYS A 94 23.01 -13.52 27.33
N ASN A 95 23.72 -12.48 26.86
CA ASN A 95 24.20 -11.36 27.67
C ASN A 95 23.55 -10.03 27.24
N SER A 96 22.32 -10.04 26.82
CA SER A 96 21.58 -8.87 26.39
C SER A 96 20.49 -8.46 27.36
N ALA A 97 19.85 -7.35 27.11
CA ALA A 97 18.77 -6.78 27.91
C ALA A 97 17.57 -7.73 28.05
N CYS A 98 17.25 -8.55 27.04
CA CYS A 98 16.10 -9.46 27.09
C CYS A 98 16.21 -10.52 28.21
N GLY A 99 17.42 -10.79 28.71
CA GLY A 99 17.63 -11.63 29.89
C GLY A 99 17.47 -10.92 31.26
N GLN A 100 17.23 -9.61 31.24
CA GLN A 100 17.20 -8.76 32.43
C GLN A 100 15.79 -8.35 32.88
N VAL A 101 14.75 -8.93 32.28
CA VAL A 101 13.35 -8.64 32.58
C VAL A 101 13.10 -8.77 34.10
N ARG A 102 12.37 -7.80 34.70
CA ARG A 102 12.05 -7.74 36.11
C ARG A 102 10.54 -7.62 36.33
N TRP A 103 10.09 -8.03 37.50
CA TRP A 103 8.71 -7.79 37.92
C TRP A 103 8.56 -6.35 38.41
N THR A 104 7.92 -5.51 37.62
CA THR A 104 7.65 -4.09 37.92
C THR A 104 6.16 -3.88 38.21
N GLU A 105 5.78 -2.67 38.62
CA GLU A 105 4.39 -2.28 38.78
C GLU A 105 3.63 -2.37 37.47
N ALA A 106 4.23 -1.87 36.37
CA ALA A 106 3.66 -1.94 35.01
C ALA A 106 3.41 -3.39 34.55
N VAL A 107 4.29 -4.34 34.93
CA VAL A 107 4.06 -5.78 34.68
C VAL A 107 2.86 -6.28 35.46
N SER A 108 2.73 -5.89 36.75
CA SER A 108 1.59 -6.28 37.55
C SER A 108 0.27 -5.76 37.00
N GLU A 109 0.23 -4.47 36.62
CA GLU A 109 -0.95 -3.83 36.01
C GLU A 109 -1.34 -4.50 34.70
N LEU A 110 -0.37 -4.74 33.81
CA LEU A 110 -0.62 -5.40 32.52
C LEU A 110 -1.18 -6.81 32.72
N LEU A 111 -0.64 -7.58 33.67
CA LEU A 111 -1.11 -8.94 33.98
C LEU A 111 -2.47 -8.95 34.68
N GLU A 112 -2.84 -7.90 35.42
CA GLU A 112 -4.19 -7.75 36.00
C GLU A 112 -5.26 -7.57 34.90
N GLU A 113 -4.94 -6.91 33.82
CA GLU A 113 -5.82 -6.72 32.64
C GLU A 113 -5.83 -7.95 31.70
N CYS A 114 -4.80 -8.83 31.81
CA CYS A 114 -4.56 -9.93 30.88
C CYS A 114 -5.53 -11.10 31.10
N GLY A 115 -6.32 -11.46 30.08
CA GLY A 115 -7.17 -12.65 30.05
C GLY A 115 -6.54 -13.89 29.40
N HIS A 116 -5.49 -13.69 28.60
CA HIS A 116 -4.75 -14.76 27.94
C HIS A 116 -3.25 -14.45 27.92
N LEU A 117 -2.40 -15.40 28.31
CA LEU A 117 -0.95 -15.29 28.30
C LEU A 117 -0.36 -16.26 27.27
N HIS A 118 0.47 -15.75 26.36
CA HIS A 118 1.28 -16.59 25.47
C HIS A 118 2.70 -16.72 26.00
N VAL A 119 3.23 -17.94 26.03
CA VAL A 119 4.61 -18.26 26.43
C VAL A 119 5.36 -18.81 25.22
N SER A 120 6.47 -18.15 24.87
CA SER A 120 7.38 -18.60 23.82
C SER A 120 8.60 -19.30 24.43
N GLY A 121 8.85 -20.55 24.02
CA GLY A 121 9.93 -21.39 24.52
C GLY A 121 11.33 -20.77 24.41
N PRO A 122 11.70 -20.13 23.30
CA PRO A 122 12.98 -19.43 23.15
C PRO A 122 13.26 -18.35 24.20
N SER A 123 12.23 -17.85 24.88
CA SER A 123 12.37 -16.87 25.97
C SER A 123 12.83 -17.50 27.28
N LEU A 124 12.68 -18.82 27.46
CA LEU A 124 12.94 -19.54 28.72
C LEU A 124 14.43 -19.92 28.88
N PHE A 125 15.35 -19.03 28.61
CA PHE A 125 16.80 -19.28 28.61
C PHE A 125 17.51 -18.89 29.90
N SER A 126 16.81 -18.35 30.89
CA SER A 126 17.37 -18.00 32.19
C SER A 126 16.40 -18.33 33.36
N ALA A 127 16.95 -18.69 34.51
CA ALA A 127 16.16 -18.98 35.71
C ALA A 127 15.21 -17.83 36.12
N ARG A 128 15.66 -16.59 35.93
CA ARG A 128 14.85 -15.37 36.20
C ARG A 128 13.61 -15.31 35.33
N ILE A 129 13.76 -15.53 34.02
CA ILE A 129 12.61 -15.49 33.08
C ILE A 129 11.66 -16.64 33.41
N ILE A 130 12.17 -17.84 33.71
CA ILE A 130 11.34 -18.99 34.09
C ILE A 130 10.53 -18.65 35.32
N GLU A 131 11.13 -18.07 36.38
CA GLU A 131 10.44 -17.64 37.61
C GLU A 131 9.36 -16.59 37.29
N MET A 132 9.70 -15.57 36.50
CA MET A 132 8.73 -14.56 36.09
C MET A 132 7.57 -15.13 35.29
N THR A 133 7.86 -16.01 34.33
CA THR A 133 6.82 -16.66 33.53
C THR A 133 5.90 -17.53 34.39
N THR A 134 6.46 -18.30 35.31
CA THR A 134 5.69 -19.12 36.25
C THR A 134 4.75 -18.25 37.07
N ARG A 135 5.26 -17.16 37.65
CA ARG A 135 4.45 -16.20 38.40
C ARG A 135 3.36 -15.53 37.53
N ALA A 136 3.67 -15.18 36.29
CA ALA A 136 2.69 -14.61 35.36
C ALA A 136 1.55 -15.61 35.07
N ILE A 137 1.89 -16.88 34.84
CA ILE A 137 0.90 -17.97 34.68
C ILE A 137 -0.02 -18.08 35.91
N GLU A 138 0.55 -18.07 37.13
CA GLU A 138 -0.23 -18.12 38.37
C GLU A 138 -1.22 -16.94 38.46
N VAL A 139 -0.79 -15.72 38.16
CA VAL A 139 -1.64 -14.53 38.18
C VAL A 139 -2.78 -14.65 37.17
N VAL A 140 -2.48 -15.02 35.92
CA VAL A 140 -3.48 -15.10 34.84
C VAL A 140 -4.47 -16.24 35.11
N LYS A 141 -3.98 -17.43 35.44
CA LYS A 141 -4.87 -18.58 35.75
C LYS A 141 -5.67 -18.38 37.03
N GLY A 142 -5.09 -17.70 38.03
CA GLY A 142 -5.80 -17.36 39.27
C GLY A 142 -7.05 -16.51 39.08
N LYS A 143 -7.16 -15.81 37.96
CA LYS A 143 -8.33 -15.00 37.52
C LYS A 143 -9.25 -15.74 36.56
N GLY A 144 -8.96 -16.99 36.23
CA GLY A 144 -9.69 -17.76 35.24
C GLY A 144 -9.25 -17.47 33.78
N GLY A 145 -8.12 -16.82 33.60
CA GLY A 145 -7.49 -16.64 32.27
C GLY A 145 -6.86 -17.94 31.75
N THR A 146 -6.43 -17.90 30.49
CA THR A 146 -5.86 -19.06 29.76
C THR A 146 -4.42 -18.83 29.36
N VAL A 147 -3.70 -19.92 29.08
CA VAL A 147 -2.28 -19.89 28.68
C VAL A 147 -2.06 -20.69 27.40
N SER A 148 -1.38 -20.12 26.45
CA SER A 148 -0.84 -20.85 25.28
C SER A 148 0.67 -20.96 25.35
N PHE A 149 1.20 -22.05 24.81
CA PHE A 149 2.64 -22.33 24.83
C PHE A 149 3.11 -22.85 23.48
N ASP A 150 4.06 -22.12 22.86
CA ASP A 150 4.86 -22.57 21.71
C ASP A 150 6.25 -23.00 22.21
N PRO A 151 6.62 -24.29 22.10
CA PRO A 151 7.93 -24.76 22.56
C PRO A 151 9.08 -24.20 21.72
N ASN A 152 8.92 -24.11 20.40
CA ASN A 152 9.87 -23.56 19.41
C ASN A 152 11.33 -23.94 19.73
N ILE A 153 11.58 -25.22 19.94
CA ILE A 153 12.84 -25.74 20.46
C ILE A 153 13.57 -26.60 19.44
N ARG A 154 14.90 -26.50 19.48
CA ARG A 154 15.77 -27.40 18.74
C ARG A 154 16.15 -28.62 19.59
N LYS A 155 16.30 -29.78 18.95
CA LYS A 155 16.65 -31.06 19.60
C LYS A 155 17.89 -30.95 20.51
N GLU A 156 18.83 -30.05 20.18
CA GLU A 156 20.06 -29.84 20.94
C GLU A 156 19.81 -29.16 22.29
N VAL A 157 18.83 -28.27 22.36
CA VAL A 157 18.51 -27.45 23.55
C VAL A 157 17.82 -28.32 24.63
N VAL A 158 17.04 -29.30 24.22
CA VAL A 158 16.33 -30.22 25.13
C VAL A 158 17.28 -31.16 25.89
N ARG A 159 18.55 -31.24 25.49
CA ARG A 159 19.59 -32.02 26.20
C ARG A 159 20.01 -31.39 27.53
N ASP A 160 19.75 -30.10 27.74
CA ASP A 160 19.95 -29.45 29.02
C ASP A 160 18.80 -29.83 29.99
N PRO A 161 19.11 -30.50 31.15
CA PRO A 161 18.07 -30.97 32.07
C PRO A 161 17.26 -29.84 32.72
N GLU A 162 17.86 -28.68 32.96
CA GLU A 162 17.17 -27.53 33.56
C GLU A 162 16.16 -26.94 32.57
N VAL A 163 16.58 -26.76 31.30
CA VAL A 163 15.69 -26.29 30.25
C VAL A 163 14.56 -27.27 30.00
N ARG A 164 14.85 -28.57 29.93
CA ARG A 164 13.82 -29.62 29.78
C ARG A 164 12.80 -29.56 30.89
N THR A 165 13.25 -29.45 32.13
CA THR A 165 12.36 -29.36 33.32
C THR A 165 11.45 -28.14 33.23
N ALA A 166 11.99 -26.99 32.85
CA ALA A 166 11.20 -25.76 32.69
C ALA A 166 10.14 -25.91 31.57
N LEU A 167 10.53 -26.41 30.39
CA LEU A 167 9.61 -26.62 29.26
C LEU A 167 8.50 -27.62 29.60
N THR A 168 8.81 -28.70 30.34
CA THR A 168 7.81 -29.70 30.80
C THR A 168 6.85 -29.07 31.79
N ALA A 169 7.34 -28.21 32.69
CA ALA A 169 6.49 -27.47 33.63
C ALA A 169 5.55 -26.49 32.93
N MET A 170 6.04 -25.79 31.86
CA MET A 170 5.21 -24.91 31.06
C MET A 170 4.13 -25.69 30.28
N LEU A 171 4.49 -26.85 29.70
CA LEU A 171 3.52 -27.75 29.07
C LEU A 171 2.40 -28.18 30.02
N ALA A 172 2.74 -28.59 31.23
CA ALA A 172 1.75 -28.98 32.23
C ALA A 172 0.88 -27.82 32.74
N SER A 173 1.29 -26.58 32.52
CA SER A 173 0.59 -25.37 32.95
C SER A 173 -0.22 -24.70 31.85
N CYS A 174 -0.04 -25.06 30.58
CA CYS A 174 -0.75 -24.42 29.48
C CYS A 174 -2.12 -25.06 29.18
N ASP A 175 -3.00 -24.30 28.59
CA ASP A 175 -4.32 -24.75 28.11
C ASP A 175 -4.26 -25.08 26.59
N THR A 176 -3.42 -24.37 25.82
CA THR A 176 -3.22 -24.62 24.40
C THR A 176 -1.72 -24.82 24.12
N PHE A 177 -1.36 -25.94 23.51
CA PHE A 177 -0.01 -26.28 23.12
C PHE A 177 0.16 -26.18 21.60
N LEU A 178 1.20 -25.50 21.11
CA LEU A 178 1.37 -25.11 19.72
C LEU A 178 2.72 -25.63 19.13
N PRO A 179 2.99 -26.95 19.10
CA PRO A 179 4.25 -27.49 18.62
C PRO A 179 4.33 -27.52 17.08
N SER A 180 5.55 -27.50 16.53
CA SER A 180 5.83 -28.01 15.20
C SER A 180 5.89 -29.55 15.23
N GLY A 181 5.69 -30.24 14.08
CA GLY A 181 5.52 -31.69 14.04
C GLY A 181 6.54 -32.48 14.86
N ASP A 182 7.83 -32.23 14.68
CA ASP A 182 8.91 -32.91 15.40
C ASP A 182 8.96 -32.59 16.90
N GLU A 183 8.45 -31.44 17.32
CA GLU A 183 8.49 -30.99 18.72
C GLU A 183 7.47 -31.72 19.62
N LEU A 184 6.42 -32.27 19.01
CA LEU A 184 5.33 -32.95 19.69
C LEU A 184 5.83 -34.06 20.66
N THR A 185 6.83 -34.82 20.23
CA THR A 185 7.38 -35.92 21.03
C THR A 185 8.54 -35.52 21.92
N LEU A 186 9.13 -34.32 21.77
CA LEU A 186 10.35 -33.93 22.49
C LEU A 186 10.16 -33.75 23.99
N LEU A 187 8.94 -33.38 24.42
CA LEU A 187 8.61 -33.10 25.83
C LEU A 187 7.78 -34.21 26.47
N THR A 188 7.57 -35.33 25.79
CA THR A 188 6.82 -36.52 26.26
C THR A 188 7.75 -37.73 26.42
N THR A 189 7.21 -38.83 26.89
CA THR A 189 7.85 -40.16 26.92
C THR A 189 7.40 -41.04 25.75
N ALA A 190 6.50 -40.56 24.94
CA ALA A 190 5.86 -41.28 23.85
C ALA A 190 6.82 -41.61 22.72
N GLY A 191 6.61 -42.73 22.06
CA GLY A 191 7.34 -43.20 20.89
C GLY A 191 6.72 -42.80 19.54
N THR A 192 5.42 -42.41 19.58
CA THR A 192 4.67 -42.03 18.41
C THR A 192 3.92 -40.68 18.64
N PRO A 193 3.59 -39.94 17.58
CA PRO A 193 2.79 -38.72 17.68
C PRO A 193 1.43 -38.93 18.40
N GLU A 194 0.75 -40.04 18.13
CA GLU A 194 -0.55 -40.37 18.69
C GLU A 194 -0.46 -40.62 20.21
N GLU A 195 0.58 -41.31 20.64
CA GLU A 195 0.88 -41.50 22.07
C GLU A 195 1.21 -40.19 22.77
N ALA A 196 2.00 -39.30 22.09
CA ALA A 196 2.33 -37.98 22.61
C ALA A 196 1.08 -37.10 22.78
N ILE A 197 0.17 -37.07 21.80
CA ILE A 197 -1.10 -36.35 21.90
C ILE A 197 -1.90 -36.83 23.11
N SER A 198 -2.02 -38.15 23.28
CA SER A 198 -2.74 -38.75 24.43
C SER A 198 -2.09 -38.40 25.77
N GLU A 199 -0.75 -38.46 25.84
CA GLU A 199 0.01 -38.08 27.04
C GLU A 199 -0.21 -36.61 27.41
N ILE A 200 -0.11 -35.69 26.40
CA ILE A 200 -0.26 -34.24 26.61
C ILE A 200 -1.69 -33.90 27.06
N LEU A 201 -2.71 -34.43 26.38
CA LEU A 201 -4.11 -34.23 26.81
C LEU A 201 -4.35 -34.78 28.22
N GLY A 202 -3.66 -35.88 28.59
CA GLY A 202 -3.69 -36.47 29.95
C GLY A 202 -3.07 -35.56 31.02
N LEU A 203 -2.20 -34.61 30.66
CA LEU A 203 -1.64 -33.59 31.57
C LEU A 203 -2.63 -32.48 31.91
N GLY A 204 -3.77 -32.42 31.22
CA GLY A 204 -4.78 -31.36 31.39
C GLY A 204 -4.75 -30.25 30.33
N VAL A 205 -3.89 -30.35 29.31
CA VAL A 205 -3.91 -29.48 28.14
C VAL A 205 -5.22 -29.68 27.38
N THR A 206 -5.94 -28.61 27.09
CA THR A 206 -7.28 -28.68 26.49
C THR A 206 -7.24 -28.69 24.95
N ALA A 207 -6.16 -28.18 24.36
CA ALA A 207 -5.99 -28.11 22.91
C ALA A 207 -4.51 -28.27 22.50
N ILE A 208 -4.27 -29.01 21.42
CA ILE A 208 -2.95 -29.14 20.80
C ILE A 208 -3.09 -28.73 19.33
N VAL A 209 -2.19 -27.87 18.83
CA VAL A 209 -2.18 -27.45 17.42
C VAL A 209 -0.82 -27.79 16.81
N VAL A 210 -0.76 -28.83 16.05
CA VAL A 210 0.47 -29.30 15.40
C VAL A 210 0.66 -28.60 14.07
N LYS A 211 1.75 -27.85 13.93
CA LYS A 211 2.16 -27.14 12.72
C LYS A 211 2.98 -28.06 11.82
N ASN A 212 2.55 -28.29 10.56
CA ASN A 212 3.19 -29.18 9.60
C ASN A 212 3.74 -28.40 8.36
N GLY A 213 4.15 -27.16 8.54
CA GLY A 213 4.72 -26.32 7.49
C GLY A 213 3.78 -26.16 6.29
N ALA A 214 4.27 -26.49 5.09
CA ALA A 214 3.49 -26.36 3.86
C ALA A 214 2.28 -27.30 3.77
N GLU A 215 2.23 -28.37 4.59
CA GLU A 215 1.09 -29.29 4.64
C GLU A 215 -0.08 -28.73 5.45
N GLY A 216 0.13 -27.68 6.21
CA GLY A 216 -0.89 -27.03 7.04
C GLY A 216 -0.77 -27.36 8.51
N ALA A 217 -1.92 -27.51 9.20
CA ALA A 217 -1.94 -27.78 10.63
C ALA A 217 -3.12 -28.64 11.04
N THR A 218 -2.95 -29.33 12.19
CA THR A 218 -3.99 -30.16 12.79
C THR A 218 -4.18 -29.80 14.26
N TYR A 219 -5.42 -29.50 14.62
CA TYR A 219 -5.90 -29.28 15.97
C TYR A 219 -6.40 -30.59 16.59
N TYR A 220 -6.10 -30.81 17.85
CA TYR A 220 -6.58 -31.96 18.63
C TYR A 220 -7.18 -31.49 19.96
N ASP A 221 -8.32 -31.99 20.31
CA ASP A 221 -8.95 -31.91 21.63
C ASP A 221 -9.67 -33.23 21.97
N ALA A 222 -10.48 -33.23 23.04
CA ALA A 222 -11.25 -34.39 23.44
C ALA A 222 -12.31 -34.83 22.42
N SER A 223 -12.66 -33.97 21.46
CA SER A 223 -13.65 -34.28 20.39
C SER A 223 -12.99 -34.92 19.16
N GLY A 224 -11.67 -34.90 19.07
CA GLY A 224 -10.91 -35.49 17.97
C GLY A 224 -10.19 -34.45 17.09
N PRO A 225 -9.53 -34.90 16.02
CA PRO A 225 -8.73 -34.03 15.17
C PRO A 225 -9.55 -33.17 14.19
N VAL A 226 -9.11 -31.93 13.98
CA VAL A 226 -9.59 -31.04 12.92
C VAL A 226 -8.37 -30.53 12.15
N SER A 227 -8.31 -30.76 10.84
CA SER A 227 -7.17 -30.36 9.99
C SER A 227 -7.56 -29.30 8.99
N ALA A 228 -6.60 -28.42 8.67
CA ALA A 228 -6.70 -27.47 7.57
C ALA A 228 -5.41 -27.51 6.73
N PRO A 229 -5.52 -27.52 5.37
CA PRO A 229 -4.37 -27.55 4.49
C PRO A 229 -3.60 -26.22 4.52
N GLY A 230 -2.30 -26.28 4.21
CA GLY A 230 -1.46 -25.12 4.02
C GLY A 230 -1.71 -24.42 2.67
N TYR A 231 -1.16 -23.23 2.53
CA TYR A 231 -1.21 -22.45 1.29
C TYR A 231 0.14 -22.51 0.59
N ARG A 232 0.12 -22.76 -0.72
CA ARG A 232 1.34 -22.80 -1.53
C ARG A 232 1.80 -21.38 -1.83
N VAL A 233 3.02 -21.06 -1.41
CA VAL A 233 3.68 -19.78 -1.65
C VAL A 233 5.15 -20.02 -1.98
N GLU A 234 5.80 -19.03 -2.60
CA GLU A 234 7.26 -19.04 -2.74
C GLU A 234 7.90 -18.65 -1.40
N GLU A 235 8.77 -19.48 -0.88
CA GLU A 235 9.49 -19.20 0.37
C GLU A 235 10.64 -18.22 0.12
N VAL A 236 10.57 -17.05 0.77
CA VAL A 236 11.59 -16.00 0.74
C VAL A 236 12.36 -15.94 2.06
N ASP A 237 11.65 -15.95 3.20
CA ASP A 237 12.21 -15.92 4.55
C ASP A 237 11.26 -16.60 5.54
N PRO A 238 11.56 -17.85 5.99
CA PRO A 238 10.67 -18.54 6.93
C PRO A 238 10.76 -18.06 8.38
N THR A 239 11.53 -16.99 8.67
CA THR A 239 11.65 -16.44 10.04
C THR A 239 10.34 -15.79 10.47
N GLY A 240 9.82 -16.19 11.64
CA GLY A 240 8.59 -15.62 12.20
C GLY A 240 7.30 -16.28 11.72
N ALA A 241 7.35 -17.24 10.79
CA ALA A 241 6.15 -17.89 10.27
C ALA A 241 5.37 -18.67 11.35
N GLY A 242 6.08 -19.37 12.23
CA GLY A 242 5.49 -20.05 13.38
C GLY A 242 4.84 -19.09 14.36
N ASP A 243 5.55 -18.01 14.70
CA ASP A 243 5.05 -16.98 15.61
C ASP A 243 3.79 -16.29 15.04
N CYS A 244 3.78 -15.97 13.73
CA CYS A 244 2.61 -15.43 13.04
C CYS A 244 1.43 -16.41 13.02
N PHE A 245 1.70 -17.70 12.77
CA PHE A 245 0.69 -18.76 12.82
C PHE A 245 0.05 -18.82 14.21
N ASP A 246 0.86 -18.96 15.25
CA ASP A 246 0.42 -19.13 16.64
C ASP A 246 -0.40 -17.92 17.11
N ALA A 247 0.09 -16.72 16.87
CA ALA A 247 -0.61 -15.47 17.17
C ALA A 247 -1.98 -15.40 16.50
N THR A 248 -2.05 -15.78 15.23
CA THR A 248 -3.30 -15.75 14.46
C THR A 248 -4.27 -16.81 14.95
N PHE A 249 -3.81 -18.04 15.22
CA PHE A 249 -4.67 -19.09 15.77
C PHE A 249 -5.27 -18.67 17.10
N VAL A 250 -4.43 -18.26 18.06
CA VAL A 250 -4.84 -17.83 19.40
C VAL A 250 -5.82 -16.66 19.32
N THR A 251 -5.49 -15.62 18.54
CA THR A 251 -6.38 -14.45 18.40
C THR A 251 -7.73 -14.81 17.82
N CYS A 252 -7.78 -15.62 16.76
CA CYS A 252 -9.04 -16.08 16.17
C CYS A 252 -9.89 -16.87 17.17
N ARG A 253 -9.27 -17.71 18.01
CA ARG A 253 -9.97 -18.44 19.07
C ARG A 253 -10.51 -17.50 20.15
N LEU A 254 -9.73 -16.51 20.59
CA LEU A 254 -10.16 -15.49 21.55
C LEU A 254 -11.32 -14.63 21.02
N GLN A 255 -11.34 -14.39 19.72
CA GLN A 255 -12.44 -13.70 19.04
C GLN A 255 -13.67 -14.58 18.76
N GLY A 256 -13.68 -15.83 19.25
CA GLY A 256 -14.84 -16.74 19.15
C GLY A 256 -15.01 -17.42 17.79
N ARG A 257 -14.00 -17.38 16.91
CA ARG A 257 -14.06 -18.09 15.62
C ARG A 257 -13.99 -19.61 15.82
N SER A 258 -14.55 -20.36 14.87
CA SER A 258 -14.47 -21.83 14.88
C SER A 258 -13.01 -22.31 14.76
N VAL A 259 -12.74 -23.55 15.18
CA VAL A 259 -11.41 -24.18 15.02
C VAL A 259 -10.98 -24.20 13.56
N GLN A 260 -11.90 -24.58 12.66
CA GLN A 260 -11.64 -24.67 11.22
C GLN A 260 -11.23 -23.32 10.62
N GLU A 261 -11.94 -22.25 10.98
CA GLU A 261 -11.59 -20.89 10.54
C GLU A 261 -10.28 -20.42 11.12
N SER A 262 -10.04 -20.69 12.41
CA SER A 262 -8.81 -20.30 13.10
C SER A 262 -7.57 -20.98 12.49
N LEU A 263 -7.64 -22.27 12.14
CA LEU A 263 -6.59 -22.97 11.43
C LEU A 263 -6.37 -22.42 10.02
N ALA A 264 -7.44 -22.10 9.29
CA ALA A 264 -7.33 -21.55 7.95
C ALA A 264 -6.65 -20.16 7.96
N TYR A 265 -7.01 -19.29 8.91
CA TYR A 265 -6.34 -17.98 9.08
C TYR A 265 -4.89 -18.14 9.53
N ALA A 266 -4.60 -19.05 10.46
CA ALA A 266 -3.25 -19.29 10.95
C ALA A 266 -2.32 -19.81 9.85
N ASN A 267 -2.79 -20.78 9.04
CA ASN A 267 -2.05 -21.25 7.86
C ASN A 267 -1.79 -20.13 6.84
N ALA A 268 -2.77 -19.25 6.61
CA ALA A 268 -2.60 -18.10 5.74
C ALA A 268 -1.56 -17.10 6.29
N SER A 269 -1.54 -16.89 7.59
CA SER A 269 -0.58 -16.01 8.27
C SER A 269 0.84 -16.54 8.15
N GLY A 270 1.05 -17.83 8.44
CA GLY A 270 2.34 -18.49 8.26
C GLY A 270 2.82 -18.46 6.80
N ALA A 271 1.93 -18.75 5.84
CA ALA A 271 2.24 -18.71 4.42
C ALA A 271 2.63 -17.30 3.94
N ARG A 272 1.94 -16.26 4.41
CA ARG A 272 2.28 -14.88 4.06
C ARG A 272 3.62 -14.47 4.69
N ALA A 273 3.89 -14.88 5.92
CA ALA A 273 5.15 -14.57 6.59
C ALA A 273 6.36 -15.14 5.84
N VAL A 274 6.31 -16.40 5.38
CA VAL A 274 7.43 -16.99 4.61
C VAL A 274 7.66 -16.35 3.25
N ALA A 275 6.67 -15.69 2.67
CA ALA A 275 6.75 -15.04 1.36
C ALA A 275 7.36 -13.63 1.41
N ILE A 276 7.68 -13.10 2.59
CA ILE A 276 8.17 -11.73 2.77
C ILE A 276 9.49 -11.76 3.53
N LYS A 277 10.49 -11.01 3.05
CA LYS A 277 11.80 -10.93 3.71
C LYS A 277 11.74 -10.08 4.98
N GLY A 278 12.17 -10.65 6.08
CA GLY A 278 12.25 -10.00 7.39
C GLY A 278 11.26 -10.58 8.41
N PRO A 279 11.67 -10.71 9.69
CA PRO A 279 10.93 -11.47 10.70
C PRO A 279 9.53 -10.94 11.00
N MET A 280 9.35 -9.61 11.05
CA MET A 280 8.07 -8.96 11.35
C MET A 280 7.42 -8.31 10.12
N GLU A 281 8.06 -8.37 8.96
CA GLU A 281 7.53 -7.74 7.74
C GLU A 281 6.32 -8.50 7.18
N GLY A 282 6.17 -9.77 7.54
CA GLY A 282 5.06 -10.64 7.15
C GLY A 282 3.86 -10.63 8.09
N THR A 283 3.91 -9.92 9.23
CA THR A 283 2.74 -9.78 10.12
C THR A 283 1.59 -9.10 9.39
N SER A 284 0.36 -9.54 9.63
CA SER A 284 -0.75 -9.33 8.70
C SER A 284 -2.07 -9.01 9.39
N THR A 285 -2.88 -8.21 8.73
CA THR A 285 -4.27 -7.96 9.10
C THR A 285 -5.19 -9.09 8.61
N LEU A 286 -6.39 -9.19 9.16
CA LEU A 286 -7.38 -10.17 8.68
C LEU A 286 -7.67 -10.03 7.18
N ALA A 287 -7.73 -8.81 6.67
CA ALA A 287 -7.97 -8.56 5.25
C ALA A 287 -6.85 -9.13 4.36
N GLU A 288 -5.59 -8.96 4.77
CA GLU A 288 -4.44 -9.54 4.06
C GLU A 288 -4.42 -11.07 4.13
N LEU A 289 -4.92 -11.65 5.22
CA LEU A 289 -5.03 -13.11 5.36
C LEU A 289 -6.20 -13.67 4.54
N ASP A 290 -7.29 -12.95 4.40
CA ASP A 290 -8.38 -13.33 3.50
C ASP A 290 -7.89 -13.45 2.04
N ASP A 291 -6.98 -12.58 1.59
CA ASP A 291 -6.38 -12.64 0.26
C ASP A 291 -5.58 -13.94 0.03
N VAL A 292 -4.91 -14.45 1.07
CA VAL A 292 -4.18 -15.72 1.02
C VAL A 292 -5.13 -16.91 1.03
N ARG A 293 -6.23 -16.82 1.80
CA ARG A 293 -7.20 -17.92 1.96
C ARG A 293 -8.03 -18.18 0.72
N SER A 294 -8.27 -17.17 -0.07
CA SER A 294 -9.10 -17.25 -1.29
C SER A 294 -8.38 -16.63 -2.48
N PRO A 295 -7.28 -17.24 -2.96
CA PRO A 295 -6.51 -16.69 -4.09
C PRO A 295 -7.27 -16.62 -5.43
N GLY A 296 -8.55 -16.98 -5.45
CA GLY A 296 -9.41 -16.94 -6.62
C GLY A 296 -10.81 -16.36 -6.35
N GLU A 297 -11.24 -16.29 -5.07
CA GLU A 297 -12.53 -15.74 -4.65
C GLU A 297 -12.42 -14.35 -4.00
N GLY A 298 -11.23 -13.98 -3.51
CA GLY A 298 -10.85 -12.64 -3.12
C GLY A 298 -10.28 -11.89 -4.31
N GLY A 299 -11.00 -11.79 -5.40
CA GLY A 299 -10.68 -10.88 -6.49
C GLY A 299 -10.56 -9.44 -5.98
N PRO A 300 -10.31 -8.48 -6.85
CA PRO A 300 -10.04 -7.06 -6.57
C PRO A 300 -10.93 -6.36 -5.53
N LYS A 301 -11.98 -7.04 -5.07
CA LYS A 301 -13.06 -6.56 -4.17
C LYS A 301 -12.59 -5.87 -2.90
N ARG A 302 -11.40 -6.24 -2.35
CA ARG A 302 -10.96 -5.74 -1.05
C ARG A 302 -9.77 -4.78 -1.10
N ARG A 303 -9.03 -4.71 -2.23
CA ARG A 303 -7.77 -3.95 -2.31
C ARG A 303 -7.96 -2.45 -2.08
N LEU A 304 -8.83 -1.83 -2.86
CA LEU A 304 -9.07 -0.40 -2.76
C LEU A 304 -9.80 -0.04 -1.46
N THR A 305 -10.80 -0.83 -1.05
CA THR A 305 -11.55 -0.60 0.19
C THR A 305 -10.68 -0.80 1.43
N SER A 306 -9.75 -1.78 1.45
CA SER A 306 -8.83 -1.97 2.57
C SER A 306 -7.80 -0.84 2.68
N LEU A 307 -7.40 -0.24 1.56
CA LEU A 307 -6.53 0.93 1.55
C LEU A 307 -7.23 2.19 2.07
N ILE A 308 -8.54 2.33 1.84
CA ILE A 308 -9.30 3.54 2.15
C ILE A 308 -10.05 3.43 3.49
N SER A 309 -10.53 2.24 3.88
CA SER A 309 -11.36 2.03 5.07
C SER A 309 -10.63 2.16 6.41
N ARG A 310 -9.31 2.16 6.42
CA ARG A 310 -8.49 2.35 7.62
C ARG A 310 -8.40 3.81 8.10
N GLY A 311 -8.98 4.76 7.38
CA GLY A 311 -8.90 6.19 7.64
C GLY A 311 -9.99 6.77 8.54
N ARG A 312 -10.69 5.98 9.37
CA ARG A 312 -11.73 6.52 10.24
C ARG A 312 -11.12 7.29 11.43
N ARG A 313 -11.46 8.57 11.57
CA ARG A 313 -11.23 9.33 12.82
C ARG A 313 -12.02 8.66 13.95
N GLY A 314 -11.34 8.21 15.00
CA GLY A 314 -11.95 7.70 16.23
C GLY A 314 -11.26 6.49 16.83
N ASP A 315 -10.59 5.67 16.04
CA ASP A 315 -10.04 4.38 16.47
C ASP A 315 -8.52 4.40 16.70
N GLY A 316 -7.89 5.59 16.75
CA GLY A 316 -6.44 5.72 16.92
C GLY A 316 -5.61 5.26 15.70
N HIS A 317 -6.25 4.83 14.62
CA HIS A 317 -5.56 4.40 13.40
C HIS A 317 -5.31 5.57 12.46
N LYS A 318 -4.10 5.68 11.92
CA LYS A 318 -3.75 6.67 10.88
C LYS A 318 -4.62 6.43 9.64
N PRO A 319 -5.14 7.48 8.99
CA PRO A 319 -5.95 7.32 7.79
C PRO A 319 -5.13 6.62 6.69
N ALA A 320 -5.66 5.54 6.15
CA ALA A 320 -5.12 4.93 4.94
C ALA A 320 -5.63 5.72 3.74
N SER A 321 -4.72 6.12 2.89
CA SER A 321 -5.00 6.92 1.70
C SER A 321 -4.21 6.41 0.50
N VAL A 322 -4.62 6.80 -0.68
CA VAL A 322 -4.02 6.36 -1.94
C VAL A 322 -3.78 7.53 -2.88
N THR A 323 -2.63 7.51 -3.54
CA THR A 323 -2.37 8.38 -4.69
C THR A 323 -3.05 7.82 -5.92
N SER A 324 -3.91 8.62 -6.53
CA SER A 324 -4.50 8.30 -7.83
C SER A 324 -3.65 8.93 -8.94
N VAL A 325 -2.96 8.10 -9.70
CA VAL A 325 -2.10 8.51 -10.83
C VAL A 325 -2.96 8.63 -12.08
N CYS A 326 -3.36 9.86 -12.42
CA CYS A 326 -4.26 10.16 -13.54
C CYS A 326 -3.48 10.46 -14.83
N SER A 327 -2.75 9.47 -15.34
CA SER A 327 -1.95 9.62 -16.56
C SER A 327 -1.90 8.34 -17.38
N ALA A 328 -2.05 8.49 -18.69
CA ALA A 328 -1.86 7.40 -19.65
C ALA A 328 -0.45 7.38 -20.28
N HIS A 329 0.45 8.29 -19.88
CA HIS A 329 1.80 8.34 -20.43
C HIS A 329 2.66 7.19 -19.91
N PRO A 330 3.29 6.35 -20.79
CA PRO A 330 4.00 5.13 -20.36
C PRO A 330 5.12 5.39 -19.35
N THR A 331 5.89 6.47 -19.49
CA THR A 331 6.97 6.85 -18.57
C THR A 331 6.44 7.22 -17.19
N VAL A 332 5.31 7.95 -17.11
CA VAL A 332 4.65 8.29 -15.85
C VAL A 332 4.15 7.04 -15.15
N VAL A 333 3.47 6.15 -15.89
CA VAL A 333 3.01 4.85 -15.37
C VAL A 333 4.21 4.02 -14.90
N GLY A 334 5.33 4.02 -15.65
CA GLY A 334 6.57 3.33 -15.28
C GLY A 334 7.19 3.84 -13.97
N ALA A 335 7.24 5.15 -13.78
CA ALA A 335 7.71 5.76 -12.54
C ALA A 335 6.80 5.38 -11.34
N ALA A 336 5.48 5.37 -11.54
CA ALA A 336 4.51 4.97 -10.51
C ALA A 336 4.66 3.48 -10.13
N MET A 337 4.86 2.59 -11.11
CA MET A 337 5.11 1.17 -10.86
C MET A 337 6.42 0.95 -10.09
N ARG A 338 7.48 1.68 -10.45
CA ARG A 338 8.77 1.63 -9.73
C ARG A 338 8.62 2.09 -8.28
N GLN A 339 7.93 3.20 -8.04
CA GLN A 339 7.68 3.70 -6.70
C GLN A 339 6.92 2.65 -5.88
N ALA A 340 5.84 2.10 -6.43
CA ALA A 340 5.04 1.07 -5.76
C ALA A 340 5.85 -0.21 -5.46
N ALA A 341 6.74 -0.63 -6.37
CA ALA A 341 7.61 -1.79 -6.16
C ALA A 341 8.65 -1.55 -5.04
N VAL A 342 9.21 -0.33 -4.96
CA VAL A 342 10.13 0.07 -3.87
C VAL A 342 9.41 0.10 -2.54
N ASP A 343 8.19 0.64 -2.51
CA ASP A 343 7.39 0.79 -1.29
C ASP A 343 6.68 -0.51 -0.88
N GLY A 344 6.61 -1.50 -1.76
CA GLY A 344 5.88 -2.74 -1.55
C GLY A 344 4.36 -2.55 -1.48
N THR A 345 3.80 -1.61 -2.27
CA THR A 345 2.43 -1.13 -2.13
C THR A 345 1.58 -1.31 -3.36
N VAL A 346 0.27 -1.12 -3.19
CA VAL A 346 -0.67 -1.02 -4.31
C VAL A 346 -0.52 0.34 -4.98
N VAL A 347 -0.64 0.37 -6.30
CA VAL A 347 -0.71 1.58 -7.12
C VAL A 347 -2.07 1.68 -7.80
N LEU A 348 -2.69 2.86 -7.72
CA LEU A 348 -3.92 3.18 -8.44
C LEU A 348 -3.57 3.97 -9.71
N ILE A 349 -3.81 3.38 -10.86
CA ILE A 349 -3.64 4.03 -12.18
C ILE A 349 -5.01 4.33 -12.75
N GLU A 350 -5.28 5.59 -12.99
CA GLU A 350 -6.54 6.04 -13.57
C GLU A 350 -6.36 6.64 -14.96
N ALA A 351 -7.31 6.35 -15.85
CA ALA A 351 -7.42 7.02 -17.14
C ALA A 351 -8.73 7.80 -17.20
N THR A 352 -8.66 9.06 -17.64
CA THR A 352 -9.87 9.85 -17.89
C THR A 352 -10.57 9.44 -19.18
N CYS A 353 -11.86 9.70 -19.27
CA CYS A 353 -12.66 9.46 -20.49
C CYS A 353 -12.08 10.11 -21.77
N ASN A 354 -11.32 11.19 -21.62
CA ASN A 354 -10.65 11.86 -22.74
C ASN A 354 -9.33 11.19 -23.11
N GLN A 355 -8.64 10.57 -22.18
CA GLN A 355 -7.38 9.86 -22.42
C GLN A 355 -7.62 8.55 -23.15
N VAL A 356 -8.54 7.76 -22.61
CA VAL A 356 -8.85 6.39 -23.01
C VAL A 356 -10.37 6.25 -23.07
N ASN A 357 -10.92 5.71 -24.15
CA ASN A 357 -12.31 5.33 -24.24
C ASN A 357 -12.48 4.23 -25.30
N HIS A 358 -13.69 3.74 -25.49
CA HIS A 358 -13.95 2.67 -26.45
C HIS A 358 -13.62 3.05 -27.90
N GLN A 359 -13.53 4.34 -28.22
CA GLN A 359 -13.10 4.87 -29.53
C GLN A 359 -11.61 5.25 -29.56
N GLY A 360 -10.87 5.11 -28.43
CA GLY A 360 -9.43 5.35 -28.33
C GLY A 360 -9.03 6.62 -27.57
N GLY A 361 -9.90 7.59 -27.37
CA GLY A 361 -9.53 8.88 -26.76
C GLY A 361 -8.41 9.59 -27.52
N TYR A 362 -7.71 10.55 -26.88
CA TYR A 362 -6.60 11.22 -27.53
C TYR A 362 -5.31 10.38 -27.56
N THR A 363 -5.24 9.29 -26.79
CA THR A 363 -4.07 8.38 -26.80
C THR A 363 -4.16 7.31 -27.89
N GLY A 364 -5.32 7.14 -28.51
CA GLY A 364 -5.59 6.04 -29.44
C GLY A 364 -5.84 4.69 -28.75
N LEU A 365 -5.93 4.65 -27.41
CA LEU A 365 -6.03 3.41 -26.64
C LEU A 365 -7.47 3.15 -26.17
N THR A 366 -7.94 1.91 -26.39
CA THR A 366 -9.15 1.40 -25.74
C THR A 366 -8.82 1.01 -24.28
N PRO A 367 -9.84 0.88 -23.38
CA PRO A 367 -9.60 0.45 -22.01
C PRO A 367 -8.83 -0.87 -21.91
N ALA A 368 -9.12 -1.85 -22.77
CA ALA A 368 -8.39 -3.11 -22.81
C ALA A 368 -6.92 -2.92 -23.23
N ALA A 369 -6.66 -2.12 -24.27
CA ALA A 369 -5.31 -1.84 -24.73
C ALA A 369 -4.49 -1.08 -23.67
N PHE A 370 -5.10 -0.12 -22.98
CA PHE A 370 -4.43 0.60 -21.89
C PHE A 370 -4.14 -0.32 -20.70
N ARG A 371 -5.07 -1.19 -20.28
CA ARG A 371 -4.82 -2.22 -19.26
C ARG A 371 -3.60 -3.06 -19.63
N ASP A 372 -3.54 -3.55 -20.85
CA ASP A 372 -2.44 -4.43 -21.31
C ASP A 372 -1.10 -3.70 -21.31
N GLN A 373 -1.10 -2.41 -21.70
CA GLN A 373 0.06 -1.54 -21.60
C GLN A 373 0.51 -1.37 -20.14
N VAL A 374 -0.42 -1.07 -19.22
CA VAL A 374 -0.14 -0.89 -17.78
C VAL A 374 0.43 -2.17 -17.18
N TYR A 375 -0.16 -3.32 -17.46
CA TYR A 375 0.34 -4.60 -16.97
C TYR A 375 1.70 -4.97 -17.56
N GLY A 376 1.94 -4.68 -18.84
CA GLY A 376 3.26 -4.86 -19.43
C GLY A 376 4.34 -3.97 -18.79
N ILE A 377 4.00 -2.76 -18.37
CA ILE A 377 4.90 -1.87 -17.62
C ILE A 377 5.12 -2.42 -16.19
N ALA A 378 4.07 -2.89 -15.51
CA ALA A 378 4.18 -3.49 -14.19
C ALA A 378 5.11 -4.70 -14.18
N ASP A 379 4.95 -5.61 -15.16
CA ASP A 379 5.80 -6.79 -15.32
C ASP A 379 7.29 -6.41 -15.49
N ARG A 380 7.58 -5.39 -16.33
CA ARG A 380 8.95 -4.87 -16.51
C ARG A 380 9.51 -4.19 -15.25
N ALA A 381 8.65 -3.56 -14.45
CA ALA A 381 9.03 -2.94 -13.18
C ALA A 381 9.18 -3.96 -12.03
N GLY A 382 8.88 -5.24 -12.27
CA GLY A 382 8.86 -6.27 -11.22
C GLY A 382 7.73 -6.11 -10.22
N LEU A 383 6.68 -5.34 -10.55
CA LEU A 383 5.52 -5.14 -9.69
C LEU A 383 4.45 -6.21 -10.03
N PRO A 384 4.04 -7.05 -9.07
CA PRO A 384 2.98 -8.01 -9.30
C PRO A 384 1.68 -7.34 -9.75
N ARG A 385 1.03 -7.86 -10.81
CA ARG A 385 -0.22 -7.30 -11.35
C ARG A 385 -1.32 -7.15 -10.30
N ARG A 386 -1.34 -8.04 -9.28
CA ARG A 386 -2.25 -7.93 -8.13
C ARG A 386 -2.06 -6.64 -7.29
N GLN A 387 -0.93 -5.94 -7.43
CA GLN A 387 -0.68 -4.64 -6.78
C GLN A 387 -1.08 -3.46 -7.66
N VAL A 388 -1.61 -3.69 -8.85
CA VAL A 388 -2.11 -2.66 -9.75
C VAL A 388 -3.63 -2.63 -9.68
N VAL A 389 -4.19 -1.49 -9.30
CA VAL A 389 -5.62 -1.19 -9.39
C VAL A 389 -5.84 -0.25 -10.56
N LEU A 390 -6.79 -0.59 -11.43
CA LEU A 390 -7.17 0.25 -12.55
C LEU A 390 -8.44 1.03 -12.21
N GLY A 391 -8.43 2.34 -12.51
CA GLY A 391 -9.58 3.21 -12.34
C GLY A 391 -9.95 3.96 -13.62
N GLY A 392 -11.24 4.13 -13.82
CA GLY A 392 -11.80 5.02 -14.82
C GLY A 392 -12.20 6.35 -14.16
N ASP A 393 -11.69 7.44 -14.69
CA ASP A 393 -11.85 8.77 -14.14
C ASP A 393 -12.72 9.66 -15.02
N HIS A 394 -13.61 10.43 -14.41
CA HIS A 394 -14.60 11.28 -15.08
C HIS A 394 -15.38 10.52 -16.18
N LEU A 395 -15.81 9.29 -15.87
CA LEU A 395 -16.60 8.50 -16.83
C LEU A 395 -18.01 9.07 -16.95
N GLY A 396 -18.29 9.62 -18.12
CA GLY A 396 -19.56 10.27 -18.41
C GLY A 396 -19.59 10.78 -19.87
N PRO A 397 -20.61 11.57 -20.23
CA PRO A 397 -20.84 12.02 -21.60
C PRO A 397 -19.85 13.11 -22.08
N ASN A 398 -18.93 13.59 -21.26
CA ASN A 398 -18.08 14.75 -21.55
C ASN A 398 -17.34 14.72 -22.92
N PRO A 399 -16.77 13.59 -23.39
CA PRO A 399 -16.14 13.55 -24.72
C PRO A 399 -17.12 13.82 -25.87
N TRP A 400 -18.39 13.53 -25.66
CA TRP A 400 -19.47 13.63 -26.65
C TRP A 400 -20.49 14.72 -26.34
N ARG A 401 -20.17 15.67 -25.44
CA ARG A 401 -21.10 16.75 -25.05
C ARG A 401 -21.57 17.64 -26.20
N HIS A 402 -20.92 17.57 -27.35
CA HIS A 402 -21.33 18.25 -28.58
C HIS A 402 -22.56 17.57 -29.25
N LEU A 403 -22.96 16.38 -28.80
CA LEU A 403 -24.14 15.65 -29.21
C LEU A 403 -25.33 15.96 -28.29
N PRO A 404 -26.58 15.69 -28.74
CA PRO A 404 -27.74 15.67 -27.85
C PRO A 404 -27.56 14.66 -26.70
N ALA A 405 -28.16 14.93 -25.54
CA ALA A 405 -27.93 14.18 -24.30
C ALA A 405 -28.06 12.66 -24.44
N GLU A 406 -29.13 12.17 -25.08
CA GLU A 406 -29.34 10.73 -25.26
C GLU A 406 -28.26 10.05 -26.11
N ALA A 407 -27.77 10.73 -27.15
CA ALA A 407 -26.68 10.22 -27.98
C ALA A 407 -25.36 10.21 -27.22
N ALA A 408 -25.07 11.28 -26.46
CA ALA A 408 -23.87 11.38 -25.65
C ALA A 408 -23.86 10.35 -24.52
N LEU A 409 -25.03 10.09 -23.90
CA LEU A 409 -25.17 9.07 -22.85
C LEU A 409 -25.01 7.64 -23.39
N ALA A 410 -25.52 7.35 -24.61
CA ALA A 410 -25.31 6.05 -25.23
C ALA A 410 -23.81 5.75 -25.45
N GLU A 411 -23.03 6.75 -25.85
CA GLU A 411 -21.56 6.63 -25.96
C GLU A 411 -20.90 6.46 -24.59
N ALA A 412 -21.38 7.17 -23.56
CA ALA A 412 -20.90 7.02 -22.19
C ALA A 412 -21.18 5.61 -21.62
N GLU A 413 -22.33 5.04 -21.92
CA GLU A 413 -22.69 3.65 -21.56
C GLU A 413 -21.72 2.65 -22.21
N ALA A 414 -21.47 2.79 -23.52
CA ALA A 414 -20.52 1.93 -24.24
C ALA A 414 -19.10 2.05 -23.66
N MET A 415 -18.69 3.25 -23.29
CA MET A 415 -17.40 3.50 -22.65
C MET A 415 -17.32 2.81 -21.27
N VAL A 416 -18.31 3.02 -20.40
CA VAL A 416 -18.34 2.43 -19.05
C VAL A 416 -18.32 0.90 -19.14
N ALA A 417 -19.11 0.31 -20.02
CA ALA A 417 -19.09 -1.12 -20.27
C ALA A 417 -17.71 -1.62 -20.71
N ALA A 418 -17.01 -0.87 -21.58
CA ALA A 418 -15.67 -1.22 -22.03
C ALA A 418 -14.64 -1.16 -20.90
N TYR A 419 -14.69 -0.15 -20.01
CA TYR A 419 -13.84 -0.06 -18.83
C TYR A 419 -14.02 -1.25 -17.89
N VAL A 420 -15.26 -1.54 -17.51
CA VAL A 420 -15.59 -2.65 -16.60
C VAL A 420 -15.21 -4.00 -17.21
N SER A 421 -15.53 -4.22 -18.47
CA SER A 421 -15.16 -5.46 -19.20
C SER A 421 -13.64 -5.63 -19.31
N ALA A 422 -12.86 -4.55 -19.28
CA ALA A 422 -11.43 -4.59 -19.23
C ALA A 422 -10.85 -4.83 -17.82
N GLY A 423 -11.70 -4.94 -16.78
CA GLY A 423 -11.28 -5.26 -15.41
C GLY A 423 -10.89 -4.03 -14.56
N TYR A 424 -11.43 -2.86 -14.90
CA TYR A 424 -11.28 -1.67 -14.05
C TYR A 424 -12.18 -1.79 -12.83
N GLU A 425 -11.64 -1.45 -11.66
CA GLU A 425 -12.28 -1.66 -10.35
C GLU A 425 -12.85 -0.38 -9.75
N LYS A 426 -12.17 0.76 -9.91
CA LYS A 426 -12.65 2.07 -9.47
C LYS A 426 -13.31 2.78 -10.64
N ILE A 427 -14.54 3.22 -10.46
CA ILE A 427 -15.35 3.90 -11.49
C ILE A 427 -15.81 5.25 -10.92
N HIS A 428 -15.23 6.33 -11.40
CA HIS A 428 -15.71 7.67 -11.09
C HIS A 428 -16.75 8.08 -12.13
N LEU A 429 -18.01 8.18 -11.69
CA LEU A 429 -19.14 8.60 -12.50
C LEU A 429 -19.27 10.12 -12.47
N ASP A 430 -18.96 10.78 -13.58
CA ASP A 430 -19.10 12.22 -13.74
C ASP A 430 -20.05 12.57 -14.88
N THR A 431 -21.25 12.99 -14.50
CA THR A 431 -22.35 13.35 -15.40
C THR A 431 -22.82 14.79 -15.20
N SER A 432 -21.98 15.62 -14.55
CA SER A 432 -22.31 17.00 -14.15
C SER A 432 -22.41 17.99 -15.30
N MET A 433 -21.74 17.69 -16.42
CA MET A 433 -21.66 18.62 -17.54
C MET A 433 -22.81 18.39 -18.54
N GLY A 434 -23.43 19.47 -18.95
CA GLY A 434 -24.51 19.43 -19.93
C GLY A 434 -24.03 19.12 -21.33
N CYS A 435 -24.90 18.44 -22.09
CA CYS A 435 -24.73 18.13 -23.51
C CYS A 435 -25.29 19.25 -24.42
N GLN A 436 -25.34 19.00 -25.73
CA GLN A 436 -25.85 19.98 -26.69
C GLN A 436 -27.28 20.44 -26.33
N GLY A 437 -27.47 21.75 -26.15
CA GLY A 437 -28.76 22.35 -25.83
C GLY A 437 -29.10 22.39 -24.33
N GLU A 438 -28.23 21.90 -23.47
CA GLU A 438 -28.40 21.91 -22.01
C GLU A 438 -27.55 23.01 -21.34
N PRO A 439 -27.85 23.40 -20.11
CA PRO A 439 -26.97 24.24 -19.29
C PRO A 439 -25.58 23.64 -19.16
N VAL A 440 -24.54 24.48 -18.95
CA VAL A 440 -23.15 23.99 -18.75
C VAL A 440 -23.08 23.07 -17.55
N HIS A 441 -23.73 23.42 -16.44
CA HIS A 441 -23.84 22.62 -15.23
C HIS A 441 -25.30 22.15 -15.07
N LEU A 442 -25.46 20.87 -14.79
CA LEU A 442 -26.77 20.26 -14.57
C LEU A 442 -27.18 20.32 -13.10
N ALA A 443 -28.46 20.23 -12.83
CA ALA A 443 -28.96 20.04 -11.46
C ALA A 443 -28.55 18.67 -10.91
N ASP A 444 -28.46 18.57 -9.60
CA ASP A 444 -27.99 17.35 -8.91
C ASP A 444 -28.87 16.15 -9.21
N GLU A 445 -30.17 16.33 -9.33
CA GLU A 445 -31.11 15.25 -9.66
C GLU A 445 -30.83 14.66 -11.05
N VAL A 446 -30.63 15.51 -12.06
CA VAL A 446 -30.33 15.07 -13.44
C VAL A 446 -28.96 14.39 -13.51
N THR A 447 -27.98 14.93 -12.77
CA THR A 447 -26.65 14.35 -12.65
C THR A 447 -26.73 12.96 -12.01
N ALA A 448 -27.48 12.82 -10.92
CA ALA A 448 -27.67 11.55 -10.21
C ALA A 448 -28.40 10.50 -11.04
N GLU A 449 -29.45 10.89 -11.78
CA GLU A 449 -30.17 10.00 -12.70
C GLU A 449 -29.25 9.44 -13.79
N ARG A 450 -28.40 10.29 -14.38
CA ARG A 450 -27.43 9.86 -15.38
C ARG A 450 -26.35 8.96 -14.79
N ALA A 451 -25.85 9.27 -13.61
CA ALA A 451 -24.89 8.43 -12.89
C ALA A 451 -25.49 7.06 -12.56
N ALA A 452 -26.73 7.00 -12.09
CA ALA A 452 -27.45 5.75 -11.83
C ALA A 452 -27.60 4.90 -13.10
N ARG A 453 -27.94 5.51 -14.24
CA ARG A 453 -28.03 4.85 -15.55
C ARG A 453 -26.69 4.22 -15.95
N LEU A 454 -25.58 4.93 -15.78
CA LEU A 454 -24.24 4.40 -16.05
C LEU A 454 -23.84 3.30 -15.05
N ALA A 455 -24.27 3.41 -13.78
CA ALA A 455 -24.02 2.39 -12.75
C ALA A 455 -24.72 1.07 -13.07
N VAL A 456 -25.95 1.09 -13.61
CA VAL A 456 -26.66 -0.10 -14.08
C VAL A 456 -25.85 -0.82 -15.16
N VAL A 457 -25.34 -0.06 -16.15
CA VAL A 457 -24.50 -0.62 -17.22
C VAL A 457 -23.20 -1.22 -16.65
N ALA A 458 -22.58 -0.52 -15.71
CA ALA A 458 -21.37 -0.99 -15.04
C ALA A 458 -21.61 -2.31 -14.29
N GLN A 459 -22.70 -2.42 -13.53
CA GLN A 459 -23.06 -3.63 -12.79
C GLN A 459 -23.35 -4.81 -13.74
N ALA A 460 -24.05 -4.56 -14.85
CA ALA A 460 -24.29 -5.58 -15.85
C ALA A 460 -23.00 -6.12 -16.48
N ALA A 461 -22.06 -5.24 -16.82
CA ALA A 461 -20.75 -5.62 -17.34
C ALA A 461 -19.91 -6.36 -16.28
N ALA A 462 -19.95 -5.95 -15.01
CA ALA A 462 -19.26 -6.58 -13.91
C ALA A 462 -19.76 -8.01 -13.62
N GLY A 463 -21.05 -8.25 -13.76
CA GLY A 463 -21.65 -9.58 -13.61
C GLY A 463 -21.12 -10.60 -14.62
N VAL A 464 -20.69 -10.14 -15.80
CA VAL A 464 -20.08 -11.00 -16.84
C VAL A 464 -18.62 -11.33 -16.52
N THR A 465 -17.88 -10.40 -15.88
CA THR A 465 -16.43 -10.51 -15.65
C THR A 465 -16.05 -10.87 -14.21
N ASP A 466 -17.05 -11.02 -13.31
CA ASP A 466 -16.85 -11.15 -11.85
C ASP A 466 -15.98 -10.02 -11.25
N THR A 467 -16.07 -8.82 -11.82
CA THR A 467 -15.32 -7.65 -11.36
C THR A 467 -16.06 -6.98 -10.20
N SER A 468 -15.35 -6.71 -9.10
CA SER A 468 -15.92 -5.97 -7.97
C SER A 468 -15.69 -4.47 -8.11
N LEU A 469 -16.76 -3.76 -8.37
CA LEU A 469 -16.72 -2.32 -8.58
C LEU A 469 -16.72 -1.54 -7.26
N ARG A 470 -16.04 -0.39 -7.30
CA ARG A 470 -16.13 0.69 -6.32
C ARG A 470 -16.40 1.98 -7.06
N TYR A 471 -17.35 2.74 -6.56
CA TYR A 471 -17.79 3.96 -7.22
C TYR A 471 -17.28 5.19 -6.47
N VAL A 472 -16.97 6.22 -7.24
CA VAL A 472 -16.82 7.59 -6.78
C VAL A 472 -17.88 8.41 -7.49
N ILE A 473 -18.56 9.25 -6.73
CA ILE A 473 -19.59 10.17 -7.21
C ILE A 473 -19.24 11.61 -6.81
N GLY A 474 -19.84 12.57 -7.42
CA GLY A 474 -19.67 14.00 -7.10
C GLY A 474 -19.61 14.84 -8.34
N THR A 475 -20.02 16.08 -8.19
CA THR A 475 -20.25 17.00 -9.30
C THR A 475 -19.42 18.26 -9.28
N GLU A 476 -18.72 18.55 -8.19
CA GLU A 476 -17.96 19.78 -8.04
C GLU A 476 -16.53 19.63 -8.55
N VAL A 477 -16.40 19.31 -9.84
CA VAL A 477 -15.11 19.13 -10.47
C VAL A 477 -14.91 20.19 -11.54
N PRO A 478 -13.84 20.99 -11.48
CA PRO A 478 -13.48 21.84 -12.61
C PRO A 478 -13.14 20.99 -13.84
N VAL A 479 -13.21 21.60 -15.01
CA VAL A 479 -12.84 20.92 -16.28
C VAL A 479 -11.44 20.34 -16.15
N PRO A 480 -11.21 19.05 -16.56
CA PRO A 480 -9.91 18.42 -16.45
C PRO A 480 -8.76 19.28 -16.96
N GLY A 481 -7.75 19.53 -16.12
CA GLY A 481 -6.59 20.37 -16.47
C GLY A 481 -6.58 21.75 -15.82
N GLY A 482 -7.31 21.94 -14.74
CA GLY A 482 -7.34 23.16 -13.96
C GLY A 482 -8.40 24.17 -14.39
N SER A 483 -8.56 25.23 -13.61
CA SER A 483 -9.53 26.30 -13.90
C SER A 483 -9.18 27.04 -15.20
N VAL A 484 -10.20 27.38 -15.97
CA VAL A 484 -10.09 28.20 -17.19
C VAL A 484 -10.30 29.69 -16.89
N GLU A 485 -10.92 29.98 -15.75
CA GLU A 485 -11.19 31.33 -15.26
C GLU A 485 -10.16 31.73 -14.20
N GLU A 486 -9.87 33.02 -14.06
CA GLU A 486 -9.00 33.51 -12.99
C GLU A 486 -9.56 33.07 -11.63
N ILE A 487 -8.71 32.45 -10.79
CA ILE A 487 -9.08 31.84 -9.50
C ILE A 487 -9.32 32.95 -8.46
N GLU A 488 -10.24 33.88 -8.73
CA GLU A 488 -10.53 34.96 -7.76
C GLU A 488 -11.42 34.50 -6.59
N ARG A 489 -12.15 33.39 -6.69
CA ARG A 489 -13.05 32.86 -5.64
C ARG A 489 -13.19 31.36 -5.72
N LEU A 490 -12.19 30.62 -5.20
CA LEU A 490 -12.35 29.19 -4.97
C LEU A 490 -13.11 28.99 -3.66
N GLU A 491 -14.32 28.42 -3.72
CA GLU A 491 -15.09 28.07 -2.54
C GLU A 491 -14.87 26.58 -2.17
N VAL A 492 -14.69 26.31 -0.89
CA VAL A 492 -14.68 24.95 -0.34
C VAL A 492 -16.10 24.38 -0.40
N THR A 493 -16.22 23.09 -0.78
CA THR A 493 -17.51 22.40 -0.79
C THR A 493 -18.17 22.48 0.59
N ARG A 494 -19.44 22.89 0.64
CA ARG A 494 -20.20 22.96 1.89
C ARG A 494 -20.69 21.56 2.29
N PRO A 495 -20.72 21.26 3.61
CA PRO A 495 -21.25 19.98 4.10
C PRO A 495 -22.66 19.64 3.59
N GLU A 496 -23.51 20.66 3.47
CA GLU A 496 -24.90 20.51 2.99
C GLU A 496 -24.94 20.11 1.52
N ALA A 497 -24.01 20.60 0.69
CA ALA A 497 -23.92 20.24 -0.73
C ALA A 497 -23.52 18.76 -0.86
N VAL A 498 -22.54 18.27 -0.07
CA VAL A 498 -22.19 16.84 -0.04
C VAL A 498 -23.38 15.99 0.37
N ALA A 499 -24.12 16.39 1.39
CA ALA A 499 -25.31 15.67 1.85
C ALA A 499 -26.40 15.61 0.77
N ALA A 500 -26.65 16.75 0.08
CA ALA A 500 -27.62 16.83 -1.01
C ALA A 500 -27.21 15.94 -2.20
N THR A 501 -25.94 15.99 -2.60
CA THR A 501 -25.40 15.12 -3.66
C THR A 501 -25.57 13.64 -3.33
N LEU A 502 -25.23 13.22 -2.09
CA LEU A 502 -25.41 11.84 -1.65
C LEU A 502 -26.87 11.39 -1.66
N GLU A 503 -27.77 12.26 -1.19
CA GLU A 503 -29.19 11.95 -1.14
C GLU A 503 -29.78 11.82 -2.56
N ALA A 504 -29.50 12.78 -3.45
CA ALA A 504 -29.93 12.72 -4.85
C ALA A 504 -29.44 11.43 -5.55
N HIS A 505 -28.17 11.06 -5.34
CA HIS A 505 -27.66 9.82 -5.91
C HIS A 505 -28.30 8.59 -5.28
N ARG A 506 -28.52 8.56 -3.97
CA ARG A 506 -29.20 7.46 -3.29
C ARG A 506 -30.60 7.22 -3.86
N GLU A 507 -31.37 8.30 -4.03
CA GLU A 507 -32.74 8.22 -4.60
C GLU A 507 -32.72 7.78 -6.06
N ALA A 508 -31.84 8.34 -6.88
CA ALA A 508 -31.72 8.00 -8.30
C ALA A 508 -31.27 6.54 -8.51
N PHE A 509 -30.29 6.05 -7.73
CA PHE A 509 -29.83 4.67 -7.80
C PHE A 509 -30.92 3.68 -7.36
N ALA A 510 -31.67 4.01 -6.30
CA ALA A 510 -32.80 3.20 -5.88
C ALA A 510 -33.92 3.17 -6.97
N ALA A 511 -34.23 4.32 -7.57
CA ALA A 511 -35.22 4.39 -8.65
C ALA A 511 -34.78 3.60 -9.90
N ALA A 512 -33.47 3.47 -10.14
CA ALA A 512 -32.91 2.67 -11.24
C ALA A 512 -32.73 1.19 -10.89
N GLY A 513 -33.02 0.74 -9.66
CA GLY A 513 -32.78 -0.63 -9.20
C GLY A 513 -31.28 -0.96 -9.05
N ALA A 514 -30.46 0.04 -8.71
CA ALA A 514 -29.01 -0.04 -8.60
C ALA A 514 -28.51 0.21 -7.14
N GLU A 515 -29.30 -0.16 -6.13
CA GLU A 515 -28.97 0.03 -4.70
C GLU A 515 -27.62 -0.61 -4.36
N ALA A 516 -27.33 -1.80 -4.89
CA ALA A 516 -26.04 -2.47 -4.68
C ALA A 516 -24.85 -1.68 -5.25
N ALA A 517 -25.06 -0.88 -6.29
CA ALA A 517 -24.03 0.03 -6.80
C ALA A 517 -23.84 1.22 -5.87
N PHE A 518 -24.91 1.76 -5.28
CA PHE A 518 -24.81 2.83 -4.30
C PHE A 518 -24.10 2.36 -3.01
N ASP A 519 -24.37 1.15 -2.55
CA ASP A 519 -23.68 0.52 -1.41
C ASP A 519 -22.18 0.34 -1.67
N ALA A 520 -21.75 0.29 -2.93
CA ALA A 520 -20.37 0.20 -3.36
C ALA A 520 -19.69 1.58 -3.57
N VAL A 521 -20.37 2.69 -3.29
CA VAL A 521 -19.78 4.03 -3.29
C VAL A 521 -18.81 4.16 -2.11
N ILE A 522 -17.55 4.50 -2.41
CA ILE A 522 -16.49 4.63 -1.41
C ILE A 522 -16.05 6.07 -1.17
N ALA A 523 -16.28 6.94 -2.14
CA ALA A 523 -15.87 8.33 -2.03
C ALA A 523 -16.82 9.29 -2.73
N VAL A 524 -16.82 10.51 -2.26
CA VAL A 524 -17.46 11.67 -2.91
C VAL A 524 -16.36 12.66 -3.28
N VAL A 525 -16.40 13.16 -4.52
CA VAL A 525 -15.54 14.27 -4.93
C VAL A 525 -15.96 15.53 -4.19
N ALA A 526 -15.03 16.19 -3.55
CA ALA A 526 -15.27 17.45 -2.85
C ALA A 526 -14.09 18.39 -3.05
N GLN A 527 -14.38 19.68 -3.21
CA GLN A 527 -13.38 20.74 -3.36
C GLN A 527 -12.86 21.16 -1.97
N PRO A 528 -11.59 20.84 -1.62
CA PRO A 528 -11.02 21.23 -0.32
C PRO A 528 -10.48 22.68 -0.28
N GLY A 529 -10.59 23.44 -1.37
CA GLY A 529 -9.94 24.73 -1.53
C GLY A 529 -8.55 24.63 -2.18
N VAL A 530 -8.34 23.65 -3.05
CA VAL A 530 -7.11 23.50 -3.86
C VAL A 530 -7.45 23.59 -5.35
N GLU A 531 -6.64 24.32 -6.09
CA GLU A 531 -6.79 24.45 -7.54
C GLU A 531 -5.49 24.97 -8.15
N PHE A 532 -5.36 24.86 -9.46
CA PHE A 532 -4.31 25.51 -10.22
C PHE A 532 -4.85 26.00 -11.58
N ASP A 533 -4.29 27.08 -12.05
CA ASP A 533 -4.55 27.62 -13.39
C ASP A 533 -3.29 27.45 -14.28
N ASP A 534 -3.11 28.30 -15.28
CA ASP A 534 -1.94 28.27 -16.14
C ASP A 534 -0.67 28.83 -15.47
N ARG A 535 -0.76 29.56 -14.34
CA ARG A 535 0.34 30.27 -13.66
C ARG A 535 0.36 30.17 -12.14
N ASN A 536 -0.79 29.90 -11.51
CA ASN A 536 -0.97 29.99 -10.08
C ASN A 536 -1.41 28.65 -9.50
N VAL A 537 -1.09 28.46 -8.21
CA VAL A 537 -1.54 27.31 -7.42
C VAL A 537 -2.19 27.83 -6.15
N VAL A 538 -3.43 27.42 -5.89
CA VAL A 538 -4.11 27.67 -4.61
C VAL A 538 -3.73 26.57 -3.64
N VAL A 539 -2.99 26.96 -2.61
CA VAL A 539 -2.46 26.01 -1.61
C VAL A 539 -3.52 25.71 -0.56
N TYR A 540 -3.62 24.44 -0.17
CA TYR A 540 -4.56 23.95 0.83
C TYR A 540 -4.47 24.71 2.16
N GLN A 541 -5.63 25.14 2.67
CA GLN A 541 -5.79 25.80 3.95
C GLN A 541 -6.78 24.99 4.81
N PRO A 542 -6.30 24.19 5.79
CA PRO A 542 -7.15 23.31 6.59
C PRO A 542 -8.30 23.99 7.32
N GLU A 543 -8.09 25.25 7.68
CA GLU A 543 -9.08 26.05 8.41
C GLU A 543 -10.35 26.29 7.58
N LEU A 544 -10.19 26.45 6.26
CA LEU A 544 -11.30 26.64 5.33
C LEU A 544 -12.10 25.36 5.10
N ALA A 545 -11.42 24.19 5.14
CA ALA A 545 -12.05 22.88 4.93
C ALA A 545 -12.53 22.20 6.23
N ALA A 546 -12.38 22.86 7.39
CA ALA A 546 -12.64 22.24 8.69
C ALA A 546 -14.08 21.75 8.89
N GLU A 547 -15.07 22.45 8.32
CA GLU A 547 -16.47 22.05 8.39
C GLU A 547 -16.75 20.84 7.48
N LEU A 548 -16.21 20.87 6.27
CA LEU A 548 -16.29 19.77 5.32
C LEU A 548 -15.65 18.49 5.92
N SER A 549 -14.45 18.59 6.49
CA SER A 549 -13.78 17.46 7.14
C SER A 549 -14.57 16.86 8.29
N ARG A 550 -15.27 17.70 9.08
CA ARG A 550 -16.13 17.23 10.17
C ARG A 550 -17.37 16.47 9.68
N ALA A 551 -17.88 16.80 8.49
CA ALA A 551 -19.06 16.15 7.93
C ALA A 551 -18.87 14.63 7.71
N LEU A 552 -17.64 14.18 7.45
CA LEU A 552 -17.32 12.73 7.31
C LEU A 552 -17.67 11.91 8.56
N THR A 553 -17.72 12.53 9.74
CA THR A 553 -18.11 11.83 10.98
C THR A 553 -19.54 11.26 10.90
N GLY A 554 -20.43 11.93 10.16
CA GLY A 554 -21.80 11.50 9.91
C GLY A 554 -21.97 10.55 8.70
N MET A 555 -20.88 10.23 7.98
CA MET A 555 -20.90 9.47 6.74
C MET A 555 -20.01 8.21 6.83
N PRO A 556 -20.41 7.19 7.63
CA PRO A 556 -19.58 6.03 7.88
C PRO A 556 -19.37 5.24 6.57
N GLY A 557 -18.10 4.93 6.28
CA GLY A 557 -17.69 4.16 5.09
C GLY A 557 -17.30 5.00 3.89
N LEU A 558 -17.53 6.33 3.92
CA LEU A 558 -17.14 7.25 2.85
C LEU A 558 -15.86 8.03 3.21
N VAL A 559 -15.13 8.41 2.16
CA VAL A 559 -14.01 9.35 2.22
C VAL A 559 -14.22 10.44 1.16
N PHE A 560 -13.40 11.49 1.22
CA PHE A 560 -13.34 12.46 0.12
C PHE A 560 -12.27 12.08 -0.89
N GLU A 561 -12.57 12.32 -2.17
CA GLU A 561 -11.60 12.36 -3.26
C GLU A 561 -11.30 13.82 -3.60
N ALA A 562 -10.01 14.20 -3.52
CA ALA A 562 -9.56 15.54 -3.88
C ALA A 562 -8.99 15.54 -5.30
N HIS A 563 -9.54 16.41 -6.14
CA HIS A 563 -9.02 16.70 -7.47
C HIS A 563 -8.09 17.92 -7.42
N SER A 564 -7.37 18.20 -8.52
CA SER A 564 -6.47 19.35 -8.66
C SER A 564 -5.45 19.49 -7.52
N THR A 565 -4.98 18.36 -6.96
CA THR A 565 -3.96 18.38 -5.88
C THR A 565 -2.54 18.55 -6.42
N ASP A 566 -2.38 18.70 -7.73
CA ASP A 566 -1.10 18.93 -8.37
C ASP A 566 -0.40 20.17 -7.82
N TYR A 567 0.92 20.12 -7.76
CA TYR A 567 1.79 21.21 -7.29
C TYR A 567 1.64 21.64 -5.82
N GLN A 568 0.85 20.89 -5.01
CA GLN A 568 0.71 21.17 -3.60
C GLN A 568 2.00 20.91 -2.83
N PRO A 569 2.37 21.76 -1.84
CA PRO A 569 3.47 21.47 -0.92
C PRO A 569 3.25 20.16 -0.16
N ALA A 570 4.32 19.44 0.15
CA ALA A 570 4.26 18.15 0.87
C ALA A 570 3.44 18.23 2.17
N GLY A 571 3.63 19.30 2.96
CA GLY A 571 2.88 19.51 4.20
C GLY A 571 1.37 19.71 3.98
N SER A 572 0.96 20.23 2.82
CA SER A 572 -0.46 20.41 2.45
C SER A 572 -1.10 19.07 2.08
N LEU A 573 -0.39 18.21 1.35
CA LEU A 573 -0.87 16.86 1.03
C LEU A 573 -1.05 16.01 2.30
N VAL A 574 -0.11 16.08 3.24
CA VAL A 574 -0.24 15.39 4.55
C VAL A 574 -1.48 15.85 5.31
N ARG A 575 -1.76 17.16 5.30
CA ARG A 575 -2.96 17.72 5.95
C ARG A 575 -4.24 17.33 5.25
N LEU A 576 -4.28 17.34 3.91
CA LEU A 576 -5.43 16.83 3.14
C LEU A 576 -5.80 15.41 3.55
N VAL A 577 -4.81 14.51 3.62
CA VAL A 577 -5.02 13.14 4.08
C VAL A 577 -5.56 13.11 5.51
N ALA A 578 -4.97 13.86 6.43
CA ALA A 578 -5.41 13.94 7.83
C ALA A 578 -6.84 14.47 7.97
N ASP A 579 -7.27 15.31 7.04
CA ASP A 579 -8.61 15.93 7.01
C ASP A 579 -9.66 15.08 6.26
N GLY A 580 -9.29 13.86 5.84
CA GLY A 580 -10.25 12.88 5.30
C GLY A 580 -10.29 12.78 3.77
N PHE A 581 -9.41 13.50 3.07
CA PHE A 581 -9.23 13.35 1.62
C PHE A 581 -8.30 12.16 1.36
N ALA A 582 -8.87 10.96 1.37
CA ALA A 582 -8.10 9.71 1.32
C ALA A 582 -7.72 9.29 -0.11
N ILE A 583 -8.26 9.91 -1.14
CA ILE A 583 -7.86 9.74 -2.54
C ILE A 583 -7.36 11.07 -3.06
N LEU A 584 -6.05 11.15 -3.33
CA LEU A 584 -5.41 12.34 -3.87
C LEU A 584 -5.11 12.13 -5.36
N LYS A 585 -5.72 12.93 -6.22
CA LYS A 585 -5.50 12.83 -7.68
C LYS A 585 -4.34 13.71 -8.12
N VAL A 586 -3.45 13.12 -8.91
CA VAL A 586 -2.32 13.80 -9.54
C VAL A 586 -2.20 13.40 -11.01
N GLY A 587 -2.09 14.35 -11.88
CA GLY A 587 -2.00 14.13 -13.33
C GLY A 587 -1.08 15.12 -14.02
N PRO A 588 -1.49 16.38 -14.24
CA PRO A 588 -0.67 17.42 -14.89
C PRO A 588 0.71 17.59 -14.27
N GLY A 589 0.82 17.56 -12.94
CA GLY A 589 2.11 17.68 -12.24
C GLY A 589 3.12 16.58 -12.60
N LEU A 590 2.64 15.36 -12.91
CA LEU A 590 3.50 14.26 -13.33
C LEU A 590 4.01 14.44 -14.77
N THR A 591 3.15 14.86 -15.68
CA THR A 591 3.55 15.12 -17.07
C THR A 591 4.34 16.42 -17.19
N PHE A 592 4.13 17.36 -16.27
CA PHE A 592 4.95 18.56 -16.14
C PHE A 592 6.39 18.20 -15.74
N ALA A 593 6.58 17.37 -14.72
CA ALA A 593 7.91 16.87 -14.32
C ALA A 593 8.58 16.07 -15.46
N LEU A 594 7.81 15.26 -16.18
CA LEU A 594 8.28 14.57 -17.39
C LEU A 594 8.79 15.56 -18.42
N ARG A 595 8.02 16.61 -18.74
CA ARG A 595 8.42 17.67 -19.68
C ARG A 595 9.70 18.38 -19.23
N GLU A 596 9.77 18.75 -17.94
CA GLU A 596 10.97 19.39 -17.39
C GLU A 596 12.21 18.53 -17.58
N ALA A 597 12.11 17.23 -17.26
CA ALA A 597 13.22 16.31 -17.40
C ALA A 597 13.64 16.10 -18.87
N LEU A 598 12.68 15.94 -19.78
CA LEU A 598 12.96 15.78 -21.21
C LEU A 598 13.56 17.05 -21.82
N TYR A 599 13.07 18.24 -21.44
CA TYR A 599 13.64 19.51 -21.90
C TYR A 599 15.04 19.75 -21.32
N ALA A 600 15.26 19.38 -20.05
CA ALA A 600 16.59 19.41 -19.45
C ALA A 600 17.58 18.51 -20.22
N LEU A 601 17.16 17.29 -20.59
CA LEU A 601 17.98 16.40 -21.41
C LEU A 601 18.24 16.96 -22.81
N ASP A 602 17.28 17.66 -23.43
CA ASP A 602 17.44 18.33 -24.73
C ASP A 602 18.51 19.42 -24.69
N GLU A 603 18.52 20.23 -23.61
CA GLU A 603 19.56 21.23 -23.36
C GLU A 603 20.92 20.57 -23.05
N MET A 604 20.94 19.47 -22.28
CA MET A 604 22.16 18.72 -22.02
C MET A 604 22.72 18.09 -23.30
N ALA A 605 21.87 17.57 -24.18
CA ALA A 605 22.27 17.05 -25.49
C ALA A 605 22.91 18.16 -26.37
N THR A 606 22.32 19.34 -26.35
CA THR A 606 22.88 20.53 -27.06
C THR A 606 24.23 20.94 -26.48
N ALA A 607 24.39 20.91 -25.13
CA ALA A 607 25.66 21.22 -24.47
C ALA A 607 26.77 20.19 -24.79
N LEU A 608 26.40 18.91 -24.92
CA LEU A 608 27.32 17.83 -25.25
C LEU A 608 27.64 17.74 -26.73
N THR A 609 26.68 18.07 -27.58
CA THR A 609 26.74 17.99 -29.05
C THR A 609 26.05 19.22 -29.65
N PRO A 610 26.78 20.31 -29.96
CA PRO A 610 26.17 21.58 -30.36
C PRO A 610 25.22 21.49 -31.57
N ASP A 611 25.50 20.60 -32.53
CA ASP A 611 24.63 20.37 -33.69
C ASP A 611 23.26 19.77 -33.35
N TRP A 612 23.09 19.28 -32.10
CA TRP A 612 21.80 18.76 -31.62
C TRP A 612 20.71 19.84 -31.62
N SER A 613 21.07 21.11 -31.44
CA SER A 613 20.11 22.22 -31.40
C SER A 613 19.21 22.28 -32.64
N GLU A 614 19.62 21.73 -33.79
CA GLU A 614 18.80 21.65 -34.99
C GLU A 614 17.67 20.60 -34.90
N ARG A 615 17.82 19.62 -33.99
CA ARG A 615 16.87 18.51 -33.72
C ARG A 615 16.13 18.67 -32.42
N SER A 616 16.21 19.85 -31.79
CA SER A 616 15.65 20.11 -30.45
C SER A 616 14.20 19.63 -30.32
N LEU A 617 13.94 18.88 -29.24
CA LEU A 617 12.61 18.42 -28.87
C LEU A 617 11.63 19.60 -28.71
N VAL A 618 12.10 20.71 -28.12
CA VAL A 618 11.29 21.93 -27.95
C VAL A 618 10.76 22.43 -29.29
N LYS A 619 11.57 22.43 -30.38
CA LYS A 619 11.14 22.84 -31.70
C LYS A 619 10.08 21.90 -32.29
N VAL A 620 10.24 20.61 -32.11
CA VAL A 620 9.27 19.61 -32.57
C VAL A 620 7.93 19.78 -31.84
N MET A 621 7.96 19.96 -30.52
CA MET A 621 6.76 20.17 -29.72
C MET A 621 6.04 21.47 -30.11
N GLU A 622 6.78 22.58 -30.28
CA GLU A 622 6.18 23.85 -30.71
C GLU A 622 5.50 23.71 -32.07
N LYS A 623 6.17 23.05 -33.01
CA LYS A 623 5.59 22.81 -34.34
C LYS A 623 4.31 21.98 -34.26
N GLU A 624 4.32 20.88 -33.53
CA GLU A 624 3.16 20.00 -33.36
C GLU A 624 1.97 20.75 -32.73
N MET A 625 2.24 21.57 -31.72
CA MET A 625 1.21 22.35 -31.04
C MET A 625 0.62 23.46 -31.92
N LEU A 626 1.43 24.05 -32.82
CA LEU A 626 0.96 25.04 -33.76
C LEU A 626 0.17 24.42 -34.94
N ASP A 627 0.59 23.24 -35.38
CA ASP A 627 -0.10 22.52 -36.48
C ASP A 627 -1.46 21.96 -35.99
N HIS A 628 -1.58 21.63 -34.68
CA HIS A 628 -2.77 21.04 -34.07
C HIS A 628 -3.25 21.84 -32.83
N PRO A 629 -3.75 23.08 -32.98
CA PRO A 629 -3.98 24.00 -31.87
C PRO A 629 -5.18 23.67 -30.97
N GLY A 630 -5.98 22.64 -31.29
CA GLY A 630 -7.26 22.34 -30.65
C GLY A 630 -7.17 22.09 -29.13
N TYR A 631 -6.04 21.58 -28.64
CA TYR A 631 -5.89 21.29 -27.21
C TYR A 631 -5.40 22.47 -26.36
N TRP A 632 -4.84 23.53 -26.94
CA TRP A 632 -4.34 24.68 -26.17
C TRP A 632 -5.04 26.02 -26.54
N GLN A 633 -5.35 26.26 -27.82
CA GLN A 633 -5.83 27.54 -28.29
C GLN A 633 -7.13 28.07 -27.63
N PRO A 634 -8.12 27.20 -27.29
CA PRO A 634 -9.31 27.64 -26.59
C PRO A 634 -9.05 28.13 -25.16
N TYR A 635 -7.91 27.76 -24.57
CA TYR A 635 -7.60 27.93 -23.14
C TYR A 635 -6.54 29.00 -22.89
N TYR A 636 -5.50 29.10 -23.72
CA TYR A 636 -4.41 30.05 -23.53
C TYR A 636 -4.73 31.40 -24.16
N ARG A 637 -4.82 32.44 -23.35
CA ARG A 637 -5.11 33.81 -23.75
C ARG A 637 -3.81 34.63 -23.83
N GLY A 638 -3.89 35.82 -24.42
CA GLY A 638 -2.79 36.80 -24.50
C GLY A 638 -2.15 36.93 -25.86
N THR A 639 -0.99 37.61 -25.91
CA THR A 639 -0.21 37.81 -27.12
C THR A 639 0.40 36.51 -27.63
N PRO A 640 0.84 36.44 -28.90
CA PRO A 640 1.52 35.26 -29.43
C PRO A 640 2.70 34.78 -28.56
N ASP A 641 3.50 35.71 -28.01
CA ASP A 641 4.62 35.38 -27.14
C ASP A 641 4.17 34.81 -25.80
N GLN A 642 3.10 35.36 -25.20
CA GLN A 642 2.49 34.83 -23.98
C GLN A 642 1.91 33.45 -24.24
N GLN A 643 1.20 33.24 -25.32
CA GLN A 643 0.68 31.92 -25.70
C GLN A 643 1.81 30.92 -25.97
N ARG A 644 2.94 31.33 -26.60
CA ARG A 644 4.11 30.48 -26.76
C ARG A 644 4.69 30.06 -25.41
N LEU A 645 4.81 31.00 -24.47
CA LEU A 645 5.25 30.69 -23.10
C LEU A 645 4.33 29.67 -22.44
N LEU A 646 3.02 29.84 -22.50
CA LEU A 646 2.04 28.94 -21.90
C LEU A 646 2.03 27.55 -22.54
N ARG A 647 2.26 27.44 -23.86
CA ARG A 647 2.36 26.13 -24.51
C ARG A 647 3.44 25.24 -23.88
N HIS A 648 4.53 25.84 -23.43
CA HIS A 648 5.68 25.10 -22.89
C HIS A 648 5.76 25.11 -21.35
N PHE A 649 5.21 26.14 -20.67
CA PHE A 649 5.49 26.39 -19.26
C PHE A 649 4.26 26.75 -18.44
N SER A 650 3.13 26.14 -18.73
CA SER A 650 1.88 26.31 -17.97
C SER A 650 1.66 25.18 -16.99
N TYR A 651 1.16 25.47 -15.78
CA TYR A 651 0.74 24.44 -14.81
C TYR A 651 -0.44 23.60 -15.32
N SER A 652 -1.31 24.16 -16.18
CA SER A 652 -2.36 23.37 -16.82
C SER A 652 -1.81 22.31 -17.79
N ASP A 653 -0.53 22.38 -18.12
CA ASP A 653 0.29 21.37 -18.84
C ASP A 653 -0.39 20.79 -20.08
N ARG A 654 -0.98 21.68 -20.91
CA ARG A 654 -1.70 21.22 -22.11
C ARG A 654 -0.80 20.60 -23.18
N ILE A 655 0.51 20.75 -23.07
CA ILE A 655 1.49 20.04 -23.89
C ILE A 655 1.36 18.52 -23.74
N ARG A 656 0.81 18.01 -22.63
CA ARG A 656 0.63 16.57 -22.38
C ARG A 656 -0.22 15.86 -23.44
N TYR A 657 -1.14 16.56 -24.09
CA TYR A 657 -2.00 16.00 -25.13
C TYR A 657 -1.25 15.66 -26.42
N TYR A 658 -0.01 16.18 -26.59
CA TYR A 658 0.79 16.04 -27.79
C TYR A 658 1.87 14.96 -27.69
N TRP A 659 2.19 14.47 -26.48
CA TRP A 659 3.20 13.40 -26.32
C TRP A 659 2.85 12.11 -27.06
N ALA A 660 1.56 11.84 -27.31
CA ALA A 660 1.11 10.69 -28.08
C ALA A 660 1.22 10.86 -29.61
N ALA A 661 1.50 12.06 -30.09
CA ALA A 661 1.64 12.33 -31.54
C ALA A 661 2.95 11.72 -32.10
N PRO A 662 2.96 11.24 -33.34
CA PRO A 662 4.12 10.57 -33.94
C PRO A 662 5.41 11.40 -33.91
N GLY A 663 5.35 12.70 -34.26
CA GLY A 663 6.52 13.58 -34.29
C GLY A 663 7.18 13.73 -32.88
N PRO A 664 6.46 14.12 -31.83
CA PRO A 664 6.97 14.14 -30.47
C PRO A 664 7.52 12.79 -29.98
N GLN A 665 6.84 11.67 -30.25
CA GLN A 665 7.34 10.34 -29.88
C GLN A 665 8.68 10.03 -30.57
N GLU A 666 8.82 10.34 -31.85
CA GLU A 666 10.07 10.17 -32.61
C GLU A 666 11.18 11.05 -32.03
N ALA A 667 10.88 12.32 -31.73
CA ALA A 667 11.86 13.23 -31.15
C ALA A 667 12.36 12.80 -29.76
N VAL A 668 11.47 12.27 -28.93
CA VAL A 668 11.87 11.70 -27.62
C VAL A 668 12.74 10.46 -27.82
N ARG A 669 12.38 9.54 -28.73
CA ARG A 669 13.23 8.38 -29.02
C ARG A 669 14.61 8.80 -29.56
N ASP A 670 14.66 9.76 -30.45
CA ASP A 670 15.91 10.29 -31.03
C ASP A 670 16.79 10.91 -29.94
N LEU A 671 16.21 11.71 -29.03
CA LEU A 671 16.92 12.32 -27.89
C LEU A 671 17.54 11.24 -27.00
N LEU A 672 16.75 10.26 -26.60
CA LEU A 672 17.22 9.18 -25.74
C LEU A 672 18.24 8.27 -26.42
N ALA A 673 18.06 8.00 -27.70
CA ALA A 673 19.01 7.24 -28.52
C ALA A 673 20.33 8.00 -28.70
N HIS A 674 20.28 9.31 -28.93
CA HIS A 674 21.46 10.17 -29.04
C HIS A 674 22.30 10.18 -27.76
N LEU A 675 21.64 10.22 -26.61
CA LEU A 675 22.29 10.19 -25.31
C LEU A 675 22.54 8.77 -24.77
N SER A 676 22.18 7.73 -25.53
CA SER A 676 22.33 6.33 -25.12
C SER A 676 23.79 5.99 -24.81
N GLY A 677 24.03 5.29 -23.71
CA GLY A 677 25.38 4.95 -23.25
C GLY A 677 26.15 6.12 -22.64
N THR A 678 25.61 7.34 -22.67
CA THR A 678 26.24 8.50 -22.03
C THR A 678 25.85 8.57 -20.56
N ARG A 679 26.85 8.64 -19.67
CA ARG A 679 26.65 9.04 -18.28
C ARG A 679 26.70 10.57 -18.25
N ILE A 680 25.56 11.19 -17.99
CA ILE A 680 25.43 12.65 -18.02
C ILE A 680 26.37 13.26 -16.95
N PRO A 681 27.23 14.21 -17.30
CA PRO A 681 28.14 14.85 -16.35
C PRO A 681 27.40 15.56 -15.20
N ALA A 682 27.86 15.37 -13.96
CA ALA A 682 27.24 15.96 -12.78
C ALA A 682 27.06 17.49 -12.87
N PRO A 683 27.97 18.29 -13.47
CA PRO A 683 27.74 19.73 -13.65
C PRO A 683 26.51 20.07 -14.50
N LEU A 684 26.20 19.27 -15.53
CA LEU A 684 24.99 19.46 -16.35
C LEU A 684 23.73 19.12 -15.55
N ILE A 685 23.79 18.04 -14.75
CA ILE A 685 22.68 17.67 -13.85
C ILE A 685 22.46 18.78 -12.80
N SER A 686 23.54 19.32 -12.22
CA SER A 686 23.45 20.45 -11.29
C SER A 686 22.78 21.68 -11.91
N GLN A 687 23.04 21.95 -13.20
CA GLN A 687 22.47 23.09 -13.92
C GLN A 687 21.00 22.87 -14.29
N PHE A 688 20.68 21.70 -14.87
CA PHE A 688 19.39 21.48 -15.55
C PHE A 688 18.41 20.60 -14.77
N LEU A 689 18.90 19.76 -13.83
CA LEU A 689 18.10 18.92 -12.94
C LEU A 689 18.64 18.97 -11.50
N PRO A 690 18.67 20.15 -10.86
CA PRO A 690 19.36 20.36 -9.59
C PRO A 690 18.81 19.49 -8.44
N THR A 691 17.54 19.11 -8.47
CA THR A 691 16.92 18.23 -7.47
C THR A 691 17.53 16.82 -7.45
N LEU A 692 18.05 16.34 -8.58
CA LEU A 692 18.67 15.01 -8.71
C LEU A 692 20.17 15.00 -8.42
N TYR A 693 20.82 16.17 -8.33
CA TYR A 693 22.27 16.28 -8.22
C TYR A 693 22.87 15.52 -7.03
N SER A 694 22.26 15.67 -5.84
CA SER A 694 22.76 15.01 -4.63
C SER A 694 22.68 13.48 -4.73
N ARG A 695 21.62 12.94 -5.32
CA ARG A 695 21.44 11.50 -5.51
C ARG A 695 22.43 10.92 -6.52
N VAL A 696 22.76 11.69 -7.55
CA VAL A 696 23.80 11.30 -8.53
C VAL A 696 25.18 11.31 -7.90
N THR A 697 25.53 12.35 -7.14
CA THR A 697 26.85 12.48 -6.52
C THR A 697 27.08 11.50 -5.36
N SER A 698 26.02 11.07 -4.68
CA SER A 698 26.07 10.00 -3.66
C SER A 698 26.13 8.59 -4.28
N GLY A 699 25.91 8.44 -5.59
CA GLY A 699 25.83 7.15 -6.26
C GLY A 699 24.48 6.42 -6.07
N GLU A 700 23.50 7.08 -5.50
CA GLU A 700 22.13 6.56 -5.34
C GLU A 700 21.37 6.48 -6.69
N LEU A 701 21.63 7.44 -7.59
CA LEU A 701 21.00 7.53 -8.90
C LEU A 701 22.04 7.42 -10.01
N ASP A 702 21.83 6.50 -10.93
CA ASP A 702 22.67 6.39 -12.13
C ASP A 702 22.34 7.53 -13.11
N PRO A 703 23.32 8.37 -13.53
CA PRO A 703 23.06 9.52 -14.39
C PRO A 703 22.88 9.13 -15.88
N THR A 704 22.11 8.09 -16.16
CA THR A 704 21.66 7.78 -17.51
C THR A 704 20.40 8.58 -17.86
N PRO A 705 20.16 8.91 -19.12
CA PRO A 705 19.00 9.72 -19.52
C PRO A 705 17.67 9.16 -19.01
N GLN A 706 17.46 7.86 -19.16
CA GLN A 706 16.22 7.19 -18.74
C GLN A 706 16.02 7.26 -17.22
N GLU A 707 17.09 7.00 -16.44
CA GLU A 707 17.03 7.05 -14.99
C GLU A 707 16.75 8.46 -14.47
N LEU A 708 17.33 9.48 -15.12
CA LEU A 708 17.07 10.88 -14.74
C LEU A 708 15.61 11.27 -14.97
N VAL A 709 15.02 10.87 -16.11
CA VAL A 709 13.59 11.15 -16.40
C VAL A 709 12.68 10.42 -15.41
N LEU A 710 12.93 9.12 -15.16
CA LEU A 710 12.14 8.35 -14.22
C LEU A 710 12.27 8.88 -12.78
N ALA A 711 13.46 9.33 -12.38
CA ALA A 711 13.69 9.91 -11.08
C ALA A 711 12.97 11.25 -10.90
N ALA A 712 12.95 12.12 -11.91
CA ALA A 712 12.25 13.40 -11.84
C ALA A 712 10.74 13.24 -11.64
N VAL A 713 10.11 12.31 -12.38
CA VAL A 713 8.69 11.97 -12.17
C VAL A 713 8.50 11.26 -10.82
N GLY A 714 9.42 10.38 -10.44
CA GLY A 714 9.44 9.67 -9.17
C GLY A 714 9.49 10.60 -7.95
N ASP A 715 10.20 11.73 -8.04
CA ASP A 715 10.28 12.72 -6.95
C ASP A 715 8.89 13.33 -6.65
N VAL A 716 8.08 13.60 -7.67
CA VAL A 716 6.69 14.04 -7.47
C VAL A 716 5.87 12.94 -6.79
N LEU A 717 5.95 11.70 -7.29
CA LEU A 717 5.22 10.57 -6.72
C LEU A 717 5.63 10.27 -5.28
N SER A 718 6.90 10.44 -4.93
CA SER A 718 7.38 10.20 -3.56
C SER A 718 6.76 11.17 -2.55
N VAL A 719 6.48 12.42 -2.94
CA VAL A 719 5.81 13.40 -2.08
C VAL A 719 4.38 12.95 -1.76
N TYR A 720 3.67 12.41 -2.74
CA TYR A 720 2.34 11.83 -2.53
C TYR A 720 2.37 10.54 -1.71
N ALA A 721 3.33 9.66 -1.98
CA ALA A 721 3.51 8.43 -1.22
C ALA A 721 3.79 8.72 0.26
N ASP A 722 4.66 9.68 0.55
CA ASP A 722 4.96 10.13 1.92
C ASP A 722 3.71 10.71 2.61
N ALA A 723 2.90 11.49 1.88
CA ALA A 723 1.66 12.06 2.41
C ALA A 723 0.60 10.99 2.72
N CYS A 724 0.47 10.01 1.85
CA CYS A 724 -0.48 8.91 2.01
C CYS A 724 -0.07 7.92 3.12
N ARG A 725 1.19 7.96 3.59
CA ARG A 725 1.75 7.04 4.59
C ARG A 725 2.67 7.76 5.56
N PRO A 726 2.16 8.67 6.37
CA PRO A 726 2.99 9.36 7.35
C PRO A 726 3.57 8.36 8.35
N GLY A 727 4.91 8.27 8.40
CA GLY A 727 5.65 7.47 9.39
C GLY A 727 6.30 6.18 8.89
N LEU A 728 6.22 5.85 7.58
CA LEU A 728 7.07 4.80 7.04
C LEU A 728 8.50 5.32 6.84
N PRO A 729 9.55 4.58 7.28
CA PRO A 729 10.92 4.97 7.02
C PRO A 729 11.17 4.98 5.51
N LYS A 730 11.80 6.04 4.99
CA LYS A 730 12.24 6.11 3.60
C LYS A 730 13.19 4.95 3.33
N LYS A 731 12.77 3.95 2.55
CA LYS A 731 13.71 2.95 2.06
C LYS A 731 14.70 3.65 1.13
N PRO A 732 16.02 3.51 1.35
CA PRO A 732 16.97 4.01 0.37
C PRO A 732 16.67 3.35 -0.97
N ALA A 733 16.56 4.15 -2.02
CA ALA A 733 16.33 3.66 -3.37
C ALA A 733 17.43 2.63 -3.71
N LYS A 734 17.06 1.38 -3.92
CA LYS A 734 17.99 0.38 -4.43
C LYS A 734 18.35 0.79 -5.86
N SER A 735 19.64 0.93 -6.12
CA SER A 735 20.18 1.04 -7.47
C SER A 735 19.74 -0.15 -8.30
N ALA A 736 19.20 0.13 -9.49
CA ALA A 736 18.94 -0.79 -10.59
C ALA A 736 17.97 -1.97 -10.29
N GLY A 737 16.68 -1.69 -10.35
CA GLY A 737 15.73 -2.64 -10.93
C GLY A 737 16.01 -2.78 -12.44
N PRO A 738 15.42 -3.77 -13.13
CA PRO A 738 15.63 -3.95 -14.56
C PRO A 738 15.36 -2.65 -15.31
N THR A 739 16.24 -2.33 -16.27
CA THR A 739 16.16 -1.12 -17.09
C THR A 739 14.82 -1.13 -17.82
N LEU A 740 13.92 -0.19 -17.48
CA LEU A 740 12.70 0.02 -18.25
C LEU A 740 13.11 0.67 -19.55
N GLU A 741 13.13 -0.08 -20.65
CA GLU A 741 13.19 0.52 -21.98
C GLU A 741 11.93 1.38 -22.16
N MET A 742 12.12 2.67 -22.35
CA MET A 742 11.03 3.56 -22.74
C MET A 742 10.62 3.24 -24.17
N PRO A 743 9.33 3.22 -24.48
CA PRO A 743 8.80 2.85 -25.77
C PRO A 743 9.20 3.82 -26.90
#